data_fec2230240a6332d5de5f960ad81b676
#
_entry.id   fec2230240a6332d5de5f960ad81b676
#
_cell.length_a   1.000
_cell.length_b   1.000
_cell.length_c   1.000
_cell.angle_alpha   90.00
_cell.angle_beta   90.00
_cell.angle_gamma   90.00
#
_symmetry.space_group_name_H-M   'P 1'
#
loop_
_entity.id
_entity.type
_entity.pdbx_description
1 polymer ?
#
loop_
_entity_poly.entity_id
_entity_poly.type
_entity_poly.pdbx_seq_one_letter_code
_entity_poly.pdbx_strand_id
1 'polypeptide(L)'
;MGIEHAGKIQAPAGKTTKKGLHKLALGIECIGLVSLRFPLAVAFVAVLLVIAAGFGVTRLKVDDSLSQLFRSNTSEFKQYEEVTRRFPSSEFDVLAVIEGKRLLDRDSVEKLRDLITDLQLIDGTRGLISIFSARQPSRKGEIPAPLFPDPLPEGADYQALIQRAMENEILRGKLLSEDGQLTLVVLALDPSVVESKGLSDTVGEIRKTMGEDLAGLGLNAQLSGVPVMQLEIRNAVERDRLVYNLVGFTAGCLIAILFFRRVSFMVIAAGPPLIAIVLALGALGWLDFRLNMFLNVMTPLIMVISFSDSMQLTFATRDRLLTGQDKYEALKNAILIVGPACVLTHVTAALSFMALQFSTSDLIRTFGQAGLIATLIALLAVLILVPLLGVLLLRNETVFATRVRHGDLGVEMLRRFCRFIARRMVGRPGLYSLIGLAVVVGLGVNYANLEPRYRLADQVPDKQQAVAASHLLDAKLTGANPIDVLIEFPKGASLYAPETLAVIAQVHSLLEQQAGVGNVWSLETLRRWLIKAGEPDVGTLKEYVDILPKYLTGRFISATQDAVVVSGRIPDADASRLLPIVDSLDNSLVEVRARHPDYSISVTGLSVIATRNSGTMIEKLSRGLTLEFGFVAVFIGAAFRSLAVMFSAILPGIFPIVASGAILGATGQGLQFASIVALTVSFGLGLSATIHFLNRLRLEDDPDEDPGVAIERATVLVGPALILTSVVLACGLAVTVFSSLPSLRLFGWLSAFAMIAALAADLFILRPTATFLYRISRRATAWRESRRAAER
;
A
#
# COMPACT_ATOMS: atom_id res chain seq x y z
N MET A 1 30.38 6.47 -56.62
CA MET A 1 30.01 7.88 -56.75
C MET A 1 28.75 8.11 -55.93
N GLY A 2 28.82 9.03 -54.96
CA GLY A 2 27.61 9.50 -54.29
C GLY A 2 27.42 9.06 -52.83
N ILE A 3 28.43 9.23 -51.95
CA ILE A 3 28.27 9.25 -50.50
C ILE A 3 29.01 10.48 -49.97
N GLU A 4 28.39 11.63 -50.12
CA GLU A 4 28.79 12.86 -49.40
C GLU A 4 27.57 13.74 -49.20
N HIS A 5 26.93 13.60 -48.03
CA HIS A 5 26.20 14.64 -47.31
C HIS A 5 25.68 14.09 -45.97
N ALA A 6 26.55 13.53 -45.18
CA ALA A 6 26.31 13.43 -43.74
C ALA A 6 26.72 14.79 -43.15
N GLY A 7 25.75 15.73 -43.09
CA GLY A 7 25.95 17.01 -42.46
C GLY A 7 26.42 16.80 -41.01
N LYS A 8 27.67 17.17 -40.75
CA LYS A 8 28.26 17.32 -39.42
C LYS A 8 27.35 18.27 -38.64
N ILE A 9 26.51 17.75 -37.77
CA ILE A 9 25.92 18.54 -36.68
C ILE A 9 27.07 18.77 -35.69
N GLN A 10 27.87 19.78 -35.98
CA GLN A 10 28.74 20.39 -34.97
C GLN A 10 27.83 20.88 -33.84
N ALA A 11 28.02 20.30 -32.65
CA ALA A 11 27.54 20.95 -31.43
C ALA A 11 28.09 22.37 -31.46
N PRO A 12 27.26 23.40 -31.27
CA PRO A 12 27.75 24.77 -31.29
C PRO A 12 28.75 24.92 -30.14
N ALA A 13 30.02 25.06 -30.50
CA ALA A 13 31.06 25.45 -29.61
C ALA A 13 30.67 26.80 -29.03
N GLY A 14 30.48 26.86 -27.72
CA GLY A 14 30.58 28.10 -26.93
C GLY A 14 29.60 29.20 -27.32
N LYS A 15 28.26 29.00 -27.28
CA LYS A 15 27.37 30.12 -26.96
C LYS A 15 27.33 30.23 -25.43
N THR A 16 28.05 31.20 -24.92
CA THR A 16 27.99 31.80 -23.59
C THR A 16 26.55 31.69 -23.06
N THR A 17 26.42 31.18 -21.81
CA THR A 17 25.21 31.27 -21.01
C THR A 17 24.52 32.59 -21.27
N LYS A 18 23.34 32.57 -21.88
CA LYS A 18 22.54 33.78 -22.15
C LYS A 18 22.39 34.53 -20.82
N LYS A 19 23.00 35.70 -20.70
CA LYS A 19 22.85 36.61 -19.57
C LYS A 19 21.36 36.89 -19.45
N GLY A 20 20.70 36.35 -18.39
CA GLY A 20 19.30 36.66 -18.09
C GLY A 20 18.36 35.50 -17.80
N LEU A 21 18.77 34.24 -17.93
CA LEU A 21 17.90 33.14 -17.48
C LEU A 21 17.81 33.14 -15.95
N HIS A 22 16.59 33.24 -15.38
CA HIS A 22 16.39 33.11 -13.94
C HIS A 22 16.82 31.70 -13.47
N LYS A 23 17.29 31.58 -12.25
CA LYS A 23 17.66 30.29 -11.66
C LYS A 23 16.39 29.47 -11.42
N LEU A 24 16.21 28.39 -12.17
CA LEU A 24 15.01 27.56 -12.14
C LEU A 24 14.76 26.93 -10.76
N ALA A 25 15.82 26.47 -10.10
CA ALA A 25 15.78 25.80 -8.79
C ALA A 25 16.38 26.65 -7.67
N LEU A 26 16.33 27.97 -7.78
CA LEU A 26 16.85 28.92 -6.79
C LEU A 26 18.35 28.75 -6.49
N GLY A 27 19.05 27.87 -7.20
CA GLY A 27 20.47 27.58 -7.00
C GLY A 27 20.73 26.40 -6.04
N ILE A 28 19.70 25.66 -5.63
CA ILE A 28 19.84 24.47 -4.76
C ILE A 28 20.76 23.43 -5.40
N GLU A 29 20.74 23.30 -6.73
CA GLU A 29 21.62 22.43 -7.50
C GLU A 29 23.11 22.70 -7.25
N CYS A 30 23.46 23.93 -6.86
CA CYS A 30 24.85 24.31 -6.58
C CYS A 30 25.43 23.58 -5.35
N ILE A 31 24.62 22.96 -4.51
CA ILE A 31 25.09 22.10 -3.40
C ILE A 31 26.00 21.00 -3.94
N GLY A 32 25.73 20.46 -5.13
CA GLY A 32 26.58 19.46 -5.77
C GLY A 32 28.00 19.95 -6.09
N LEU A 33 28.20 21.26 -6.23
CA LEU A 33 29.53 21.84 -6.49
C LEU A 33 30.48 21.76 -5.27
N VAL A 34 29.94 21.58 -4.07
CA VAL A 34 30.74 21.38 -2.84
C VAL A 34 31.56 20.09 -2.95
N SER A 35 31.00 19.04 -3.55
CA SER A 35 31.70 17.78 -3.78
C SER A 35 32.87 17.89 -4.75
N LEU A 36 32.81 18.84 -5.68
CA LEU A 36 33.92 19.13 -6.60
C LEU A 36 35.03 19.91 -5.91
N ARG A 37 34.68 20.80 -4.96
CA ARG A 37 35.62 21.64 -4.26
C ARG A 37 36.32 20.92 -3.10
N PHE A 38 35.60 20.07 -2.36
CA PHE A 38 36.11 19.41 -1.15
C PHE A 38 35.78 17.90 -1.16
N PRO A 39 36.26 17.11 -2.14
CA PRO A 39 35.78 15.72 -2.33
C PRO A 39 36.09 14.80 -1.13
N LEU A 40 37.29 14.95 -0.49
CA LEU A 40 37.66 14.11 0.65
C LEU A 40 36.82 14.42 1.92
N ALA A 41 36.56 15.70 2.17
CA ALA A 41 35.74 16.11 3.32
C ALA A 41 34.29 15.62 3.14
N VAL A 42 33.75 15.76 1.93
CA VAL A 42 32.38 15.27 1.61
C VAL A 42 32.32 13.75 1.70
N ALA A 43 33.34 13.02 1.22
CA ALA A 43 33.42 11.57 1.36
C ALA A 43 33.44 11.14 2.83
N PHE A 44 34.23 11.82 3.68
CA PHE A 44 34.29 11.54 5.10
C PHE A 44 32.94 11.74 5.79
N VAL A 45 32.29 12.88 5.53
CA VAL A 45 30.95 13.17 6.07
C VAL A 45 29.92 12.14 5.58
N ALA A 46 29.96 11.77 4.31
CA ALA A 46 29.05 10.76 3.74
C ALA A 46 29.21 9.41 4.44
N VAL A 47 30.47 8.98 4.71
CA VAL A 47 30.74 7.73 5.43
C VAL A 47 30.18 7.80 6.86
N LEU A 48 30.38 8.89 7.58
CA LEU A 48 29.84 9.08 8.93
C LEU A 48 28.29 9.01 8.94
N LEU A 49 27.65 9.67 7.96
CA LEU A 49 26.20 9.64 7.83
C LEU A 49 25.69 8.24 7.52
N VAL A 50 26.38 7.47 6.68
CA VAL A 50 26.01 6.07 6.37
C VAL A 50 26.15 5.20 7.62
N ILE A 51 27.20 5.39 8.42
CA ILE A 51 27.36 4.64 9.69
C ILE A 51 26.23 5.00 10.67
N ALA A 52 25.94 6.29 10.86
CA ALA A 52 24.84 6.74 11.70
C ALA A 52 23.48 6.22 11.21
N ALA A 53 23.25 6.21 9.90
CA ALA A 53 22.06 5.64 9.30
C ALA A 53 21.97 4.12 9.51
N GLY A 54 23.09 3.39 9.46
CA GLY A 54 23.15 1.96 9.78
C GLY A 54 22.59 1.66 11.17
N PHE A 55 22.97 2.46 12.18
CA PHE A 55 22.39 2.35 13.52
C PHE A 55 20.89 2.70 13.55
N GLY A 56 20.45 3.65 12.72
CA GLY A 56 19.01 3.95 12.58
C GLY A 56 18.22 2.79 12.01
N VAL A 57 18.77 2.10 11.01
CA VAL A 57 18.10 0.94 10.39
C VAL A 57 17.84 -0.18 11.39
N THR A 58 18.73 -0.41 12.36
CA THR A 58 18.54 -1.44 13.39
C THR A 58 17.41 -1.11 14.38
N ARG A 59 16.93 0.13 14.42
CA ARG A 59 15.81 0.57 15.26
C ARG A 59 14.43 0.40 14.58
N LEU A 60 14.41 0.15 13.28
CA LEU A 60 13.15 0.00 12.55
C LEU A 60 12.39 -1.24 13.04
N LYS A 61 11.16 -1.02 13.52
CA LYS A 61 10.23 -2.06 13.92
C LYS A 61 9.17 -2.24 12.85
N VAL A 62 8.71 -3.48 12.67
CA VAL A 62 7.58 -3.78 11.76
C VAL A 62 6.28 -3.64 12.55
N ASP A 63 5.30 -3.01 11.93
CA ASP A 63 3.93 -2.92 12.42
C ASP A 63 3.01 -3.66 11.45
N ASP A 64 2.44 -4.76 11.91
CA ASP A 64 1.65 -5.72 11.15
C ASP A 64 0.15 -5.66 11.46
N SER A 65 -0.29 -4.68 12.27
CA SER A 65 -1.69 -4.53 12.68
C SER A 65 -2.61 -4.21 11.50
N LEU A 66 -3.65 -5.03 11.30
CA LEU A 66 -4.66 -4.82 10.24
C LEU A 66 -5.57 -3.62 10.52
N SER A 67 -5.81 -3.31 11.80
CA SER A 67 -6.67 -2.18 12.21
C SER A 67 -6.04 -0.81 11.90
N GLN A 68 -4.72 -0.73 11.71
CA GLN A 68 -4.01 0.51 11.40
C GLN A 68 -4.49 1.22 10.13
N LEU A 69 -4.93 0.46 9.11
CA LEU A 69 -5.42 1.05 7.87
C LEU A 69 -6.59 2.01 8.14
N PHE A 70 -7.44 1.67 9.11
CA PHE A 70 -8.63 2.43 9.50
C PHE A 70 -8.41 3.33 10.72
N ARG A 71 -7.22 3.30 11.31
CA ARG A 71 -6.84 4.16 12.43
C ARG A 71 -7.05 5.62 12.03
N SER A 72 -7.95 6.28 12.74
CA SER A 72 -8.38 7.64 12.44
C SER A 72 -9.01 8.27 13.68
N ASN A 73 -9.18 9.59 13.67
CA ASN A 73 -9.85 10.31 14.76
C ASN A 73 -11.39 10.30 14.62
N THR A 74 -11.98 9.36 13.86
CA THR A 74 -13.43 9.25 13.70
C THR A 74 -14.09 8.66 14.95
N SER A 75 -15.39 8.97 15.14
CA SER A 75 -16.20 8.43 16.23
C SER A 75 -16.28 6.91 16.18
N GLU A 76 -16.39 6.37 14.97
CA GLU A 76 -16.48 4.93 14.72
C GLU A 76 -15.21 4.20 15.15
N PHE A 77 -14.02 4.77 14.85
CA PHE A 77 -12.77 4.15 15.27
C PHE A 77 -12.57 4.22 16.77
N LYS A 78 -12.98 5.31 17.43
CA LYS A 78 -12.94 5.43 18.91
C LYS A 78 -13.86 4.42 19.58
N GLN A 79 -15.05 4.19 19.03
CA GLN A 79 -15.95 3.14 19.54
C GLN A 79 -15.32 1.75 19.42
N TYR A 80 -14.68 1.47 18.30
CA TYR A 80 -13.96 0.22 18.12
C TYR A 80 -12.80 0.05 19.12
N GLU A 81 -11.99 1.08 19.33
CA GLU A 81 -10.93 1.06 20.35
C GLU A 81 -11.50 0.81 21.75
N GLU A 82 -12.65 1.41 22.07
CA GLU A 82 -13.32 1.20 23.35
C GLU A 82 -13.77 -0.25 23.52
N VAL A 83 -14.36 -0.85 22.47
CA VAL A 83 -14.75 -2.27 22.49
C VAL A 83 -13.52 -3.17 22.64
N THR A 84 -12.48 -2.94 21.85
CA THR A 84 -11.24 -3.74 21.92
C THR A 84 -10.56 -3.64 23.28
N ARG A 85 -10.68 -2.49 23.95
CA ARG A 85 -10.13 -2.27 25.29
C ARG A 85 -10.96 -2.94 26.40
N ARG A 86 -12.29 -2.93 26.30
CA ARG A 86 -13.21 -3.47 27.33
C ARG A 86 -13.42 -4.95 27.24
N PHE A 87 -13.38 -5.48 26.02
CA PHE A 87 -13.61 -6.88 25.74
C PHE A 87 -12.35 -7.48 25.15
N PRO A 88 -11.85 -8.62 25.65
CA PRO A 88 -10.75 -9.36 25.03
C PRO A 88 -11.17 -9.67 23.60
N SER A 89 -10.56 -8.98 22.67
CA SER A 89 -11.04 -8.93 21.31
C SER A 89 -10.66 -10.19 20.54
N SER A 90 -11.47 -10.48 19.52
CA SER A 90 -11.17 -11.48 18.51
C SER A 90 -9.85 -11.21 17.73
N GLU A 91 -9.21 -10.05 17.95
CA GLU A 91 -7.90 -9.73 17.37
C GLU A 91 -6.77 -10.64 17.88
N PHE A 92 -6.96 -11.28 19.05
CA PHE A 92 -6.00 -12.23 19.61
C PHE A 92 -6.45 -13.69 19.47
N ASP A 93 -7.48 -13.94 18.65
CA ASP A 93 -7.98 -15.30 18.42
C ASP A 93 -7.30 -15.95 17.21
N VAL A 94 -6.68 -17.09 17.46
CA VAL A 94 -6.30 -18.04 16.41
C VAL A 94 -7.46 -18.98 16.19
N LEU A 95 -7.89 -19.09 14.93
CA LEU A 95 -8.98 -19.95 14.49
C LEU A 95 -8.38 -21.21 13.87
N ALA A 96 -8.46 -22.34 14.56
CA ALA A 96 -8.08 -23.63 13.99
C ALA A 96 -9.32 -24.26 13.33
N VAL A 97 -9.26 -24.39 12.02
CA VAL A 97 -10.31 -24.92 11.16
C VAL A 97 -9.93 -26.34 10.79
N ILE A 98 -10.71 -27.32 11.24
CA ILE A 98 -10.45 -28.75 11.02
C ILE A 98 -11.60 -29.31 10.21
N GLU A 99 -11.28 -29.84 9.02
CA GLU A 99 -12.27 -30.35 8.07
C GLU A 99 -11.95 -31.79 7.68
N GLY A 100 -13.00 -32.60 7.53
CA GLY A 100 -12.88 -33.94 6.99
C GLY A 100 -14.20 -34.75 7.12
N LYS A 101 -14.42 -35.72 6.21
CA LYS A 101 -15.62 -36.59 6.24
C LYS A 101 -15.68 -37.49 7.47
N ARG A 102 -14.52 -37.77 8.07
CA ARG A 102 -14.38 -38.64 9.25
C ARG A 102 -14.27 -37.82 10.55
N LEU A 103 -14.64 -36.53 10.54
CA LEU A 103 -14.46 -35.62 11.68
C LEU A 103 -15.19 -36.13 12.94
N LEU A 104 -16.40 -36.65 12.78
CA LEU A 104 -17.23 -37.15 13.87
C LEU A 104 -17.11 -38.67 14.08
N ASP A 105 -16.13 -39.35 13.46
CA ASP A 105 -15.77 -40.71 13.82
C ASP A 105 -15.25 -40.75 15.26
N ARG A 106 -15.49 -41.80 16.01
CA ARG A 106 -15.11 -41.91 17.42
C ARG A 106 -13.60 -41.68 17.63
N ASP A 107 -12.76 -42.34 16.83
CA ASP A 107 -11.30 -42.19 16.88
C ASP A 107 -10.85 -40.75 16.60
N SER A 108 -11.51 -40.08 15.66
CA SER A 108 -11.23 -38.68 15.34
C SER A 108 -11.62 -37.74 16.50
N VAL A 109 -12.76 -37.98 17.13
CA VAL A 109 -13.22 -37.17 18.27
C VAL A 109 -12.35 -37.41 19.51
N GLU A 110 -11.85 -38.64 19.76
CA GLU A 110 -10.86 -38.90 20.81
C GLU A 110 -9.55 -38.13 20.55
N LYS A 111 -9.03 -38.21 19.33
CA LYS A 111 -7.81 -37.48 18.95
C LYS A 111 -8.00 -35.95 18.96
N LEU A 112 -9.17 -35.46 18.58
CA LEU A 112 -9.51 -34.04 18.72
C LEU A 112 -9.50 -33.60 20.20
N ARG A 113 -9.90 -34.46 21.13
CA ARG A 113 -9.83 -34.18 22.55
C ARG A 113 -8.38 -34.06 23.03
N ASP A 114 -7.51 -35.01 22.61
CA ASP A 114 -6.08 -34.99 22.90
C ASP A 114 -5.48 -33.66 22.39
N LEU A 115 -5.71 -33.34 21.10
CA LEU A 115 -5.28 -32.09 20.48
C LEU A 115 -5.73 -30.86 21.26
N ILE A 116 -7.00 -30.81 21.71
CA ILE A 116 -7.53 -29.66 22.48
C ILE A 116 -6.77 -29.51 23.81
N THR A 117 -6.42 -30.62 24.43
CA THR A 117 -5.64 -30.64 25.68
C THR A 117 -4.23 -30.14 25.43
N ASP A 118 -3.59 -30.61 24.38
CA ASP A 118 -2.21 -30.21 24.03
C ASP A 118 -2.14 -28.73 23.60
N LEU A 119 -3.12 -28.26 22.83
CA LEU A 119 -3.23 -26.86 22.46
C LEU A 119 -3.46 -25.93 23.67
N GLN A 120 -4.18 -26.40 24.71
CA GLN A 120 -4.39 -25.65 25.93
C GLN A 120 -3.13 -25.51 26.77
N LEU A 121 -2.19 -26.45 26.66
CA LEU A 121 -0.90 -26.48 27.36
C LEU A 121 0.16 -25.59 26.71
N ILE A 122 -0.07 -25.12 25.46
CA ILE A 122 0.86 -24.23 24.78
C ILE A 122 0.97 -22.91 25.53
N ASP A 123 2.19 -22.52 25.84
CA ASP A 123 2.47 -21.27 26.50
C ASP A 123 2.05 -20.07 25.66
N GLY A 124 1.20 -19.20 26.23
CA GLY A 124 0.54 -18.12 25.52
C GLY A 124 -0.92 -18.40 25.14
N THR A 125 -1.42 -19.61 25.37
CA THR A 125 -2.86 -19.90 25.24
C THR A 125 -3.59 -19.54 26.54
N ARG A 126 -4.40 -18.47 26.48
CA ARG A 126 -5.20 -18.01 27.62
C ARG A 126 -6.45 -18.86 27.85
N GLY A 127 -6.96 -19.42 26.78
CA GLY A 127 -8.14 -20.29 26.81
C GLY A 127 -8.53 -20.77 25.42
N LEU A 128 -9.40 -21.78 25.39
CA LEU A 128 -9.79 -22.46 24.19
C LEU A 128 -11.31 -22.74 24.20
N ILE A 129 -11.93 -22.54 23.02
CA ILE A 129 -13.34 -22.85 22.79
C ILE A 129 -13.42 -23.88 21.66
N SER A 130 -14.07 -25.03 21.94
CA SER A 130 -14.24 -26.11 20.98
C SER A 130 -15.58 -26.82 21.20
N ILE A 131 -15.86 -27.85 20.43
CA ILE A 131 -17.03 -28.71 20.65
C ILE A 131 -17.07 -29.32 22.04
N PHE A 132 -15.92 -29.52 22.70
CA PHE A 132 -15.81 -30.04 24.06
C PHE A 132 -16.13 -28.99 25.14
N SER A 133 -16.27 -27.72 24.76
CA SER A 133 -16.71 -26.66 25.68
C SER A 133 -18.21 -26.73 25.98
N ALA A 134 -18.99 -27.46 25.14
CA ALA A 134 -20.42 -27.62 25.35
C ALA A 134 -20.72 -28.48 26.57
N ARG A 135 -21.72 -28.03 27.35
CA ARG A 135 -22.19 -28.71 28.56
C ARG A 135 -23.62 -29.21 28.35
N GLN A 136 -24.00 -30.22 29.12
CA GLN A 136 -25.41 -30.64 29.24
C GLN A 136 -26.15 -29.71 30.18
N PRO A 137 -27.43 -29.43 29.94
CA PRO A 137 -28.21 -28.67 30.86
C PRO A 137 -28.28 -29.42 32.22
N SER A 138 -28.11 -28.70 33.32
CA SER A 138 -28.22 -29.25 34.67
C SER A 138 -29.18 -28.43 35.51
N ARG A 139 -29.72 -29.01 36.57
CA ARG A 139 -30.59 -28.32 37.53
C ARG A 139 -29.80 -27.32 38.38
N LYS A 140 -30.51 -26.38 38.96
CA LYS A 140 -29.93 -25.36 39.83
C LYS A 140 -29.10 -26.03 40.94
N GLY A 141 -27.86 -25.59 41.12
CA GLY A 141 -26.92 -26.13 42.11
C GLY A 141 -26.14 -27.40 41.67
N GLU A 142 -26.39 -27.95 40.48
CA GLU A 142 -25.62 -29.05 39.91
C GLU A 142 -24.57 -28.53 38.94
N ILE A 143 -23.35 -29.09 38.99
CA ILE A 143 -22.30 -28.76 38.02
C ILE A 143 -22.69 -29.38 36.66
N PRO A 144 -22.79 -28.57 35.57
CA PRO A 144 -23.18 -29.09 34.26
C PRO A 144 -22.15 -30.11 33.74
N ALA A 145 -22.65 -31.31 33.42
CA ALA A 145 -21.83 -32.37 32.86
C ALA A 145 -21.34 -31.98 31.44
N PRO A 146 -20.15 -32.39 30.96
CA PRO A 146 -19.72 -32.20 29.62
C PRO A 146 -20.68 -32.92 28.63
N LEU A 147 -20.92 -32.27 27.48
CA LEU A 147 -21.72 -32.91 26.40
C LEU A 147 -21.03 -34.18 25.87
N PHE A 148 -19.71 -34.11 25.69
CA PHE A 148 -18.86 -35.21 25.32
C PHE A 148 -18.17 -35.79 26.57
N PRO A 149 -18.69 -36.93 27.11
CA PRO A 149 -18.11 -37.52 28.32
C PRO A 149 -16.73 -38.10 28.07
N ASP A 150 -15.99 -38.32 29.12
CA ASP A 150 -14.71 -39.05 29.11
C ASP A 150 -14.82 -40.28 30.04
N PRO A 151 -14.65 -41.49 29.50
CA PRO A 151 -14.44 -41.89 28.09
C PRO A 151 -15.71 -41.69 27.21
N LEU A 152 -15.49 -41.64 25.88
CA LEU A 152 -16.59 -41.61 24.91
C LEU A 152 -17.35 -42.92 24.91
N PRO A 153 -18.69 -42.91 24.83
CA PRO A 153 -19.51 -44.14 24.70
C PRO A 153 -19.21 -44.89 23.40
N GLU A 154 -19.68 -46.12 23.32
CA GLU A 154 -19.51 -46.99 22.16
C GLU A 154 -20.86 -47.27 21.46
N GLY A 155 -20.80 -47.72 20.20
CA GLY A 155 -21.91 -48.18 19.42
C GLY A 155 -23.08 -47.22 19.30
N ALA A 156 -24.29 -47.65 19.64
CA ALA A 156 -25.51 -46.85 19.51
C ALA A 156 -25.51 -45.59 20.40
N ASP A 157 -24.91 -45.65 21.58
CA ASP A 157 -24.85 -44.54 22.50
C ASP A 157 -23.94 -43.43 21.96
N TYR A 158 -22.88 -43.78 21.24
CA TYR A 158 -22.05 -42.83 20.54
C TYR A 158 -22.82 -42.13 19.42
N GLN A 159 -23.58 -42.83 18.63
CA GLN A 159 -24.43 -42.26 17.58
C GLN A 159 -25.48 -41.28 18.17
N ALA A 160 -26.08 -41.65 19.28
CA ALA A 160 -27.02 -40.78 19.99
C ALA A 160 -26.31 -39.50 20.55
N LEU A 161 -25.04 -39.62 20.99
CA LEU A 161 -24.24 -38.50 21.40
C LEU A 161 -23.98 -37.53 20.22
N ILE A 162 -23.56 -38.07 19.06
CA ILE A 162 -23.31 -37.25 17.86
C ILE A 162 -24.57 -36.56 17.39
N GLN A 163 -25.71 -37.24 17.38
CA GLN A 163 -27.00 -36.62 17.06
C GLN A 163 -27.34 -35.46 18.00
N ARG A 164 -27.18 -35.64 19.31
CA ARG A 164 -27.37 -34.57 20.31
C ARG A 164 -26.41 -33.39 20.07
N ALA A 165 -25.16 -33.66 19.70
CA ALA A 165 -24.21 -32.60 19.37
C ALA A 165 -24.62 -31.84 18.10
N MET A 166 -25.10 -32.51 17.07
CA MET A 166 -25.62 -31.92 15.83
C MET A 166 -26.89 -31.10 16.00
N GLU A 167 -27.70 -31.42 17.01
CA GLU A 167 -28.93 -30.69 17.35
C GLU A 167 -28.70 -29.56 18.35
N ASN A 168 -27.51 -29.50 18.96
CA ASN A 168 -27.16 -28.50 19.96
C ASN A 168 -26.97 -27.10 19.36
N GLU A 169 -27.77 -26.12 19.79
CA GLU A 169 -27.73 -24.73 19.28
C GLU A 169 -26.43 -23.98 19.59
N ILE A 170 -25.67 -24.44 20.56
CA ILE A 170 -24.35 -23.88 20.90
C ILE A 170 -23.28 -24.41 19.93
N LEU A 171 -23.46 -25.58 19.37
CA LEU A 171 -22.51 -26.24 18.46
C LEU A 171 -22.83 -26.03 16.99
N ARG A 172 -24.09 -26.35 16.61
CA ARG A 172 -24.51 -26.34 15.22
C ARG A 172 -24.44 -24.95 14.60
N GLY A 173 -23.78 -24.86 13.44
CA GLY A 173 -23.61 -23.60 12.73
C GLY A 173 -22.68 -22.59 13.41
N LYS A 174 -22.08 -22.96 14.57
CA LYS A 174 -21.20 -22.08 15.36
C LYS A 174 -19.79 -22.65 15.53
N LEU A 175 -19.67 -23.83 16.13
CA LEU A 175 -18.40 -24.54 16.30
C LEU A 175 -18.35 -25.82 15.46
N LEU A 176 -19.49 -26.31 14.99
CA LEU A 176 -19.63 -27.47 14.13
C LEU A 176 -20.50 -27.10 12.94
N SER A 177 -20.06 -27.41 11.74
CA SER A 177 -20.83 -27.16 10.51
C SER A 177 -22.12 -28.00 10.48
N GLU A 178 -23.13 -27.56 9.72
CA GLU A 178 -24.40 -28.26 9.61
C GLU A 178 -24.29 -29.66 9.03
N ASP A 179 -23.25 -29.89 8.21
CA ASP A 179 -22.93 -31.20 7.62
C ASP A 179 -22.04 -32.07 8.51
N GLY A 180 -21.64 -31.58 9.68
CA GLY A 180 -20.74 -32.26 10.62
C GLY A 180 -19.34 -32.53 10.10
N GLN A 181 -18.92 -31.91 8.99
CA GLN A 181 -17.60 -32.14 8.38
C GLN A 181 -16.57 -31.09 8.68
N LEU A 182 -16.94 -29.99 9.37
CA LEU A 182 -16.00 -28.97 9.80
C LEU A 182 -16.24 -28.62 11.27
N THR A 183 -15.14 -28.51 12.02
CA THR A 183 -15.15 -27.96 13.38
C THR A 183 -14.21 -26.76 13.49
N LEU A 184 -14.63 -25.79 14.26
CA LEU A 184 -13.87 -24.60 14.60
C LEU A 184 -13.38 -24.71 16.04
N VAL A 185 -12.08 -24.53 16.24
CA VAL A 185 -11.46 -24.37 17.53
C VAL A 185 -10.93 -22.93 17.62
N VAL A 186 -11.37 -22.20 18.63
CA VAL A 186 -10.96 -20.82 18.88
C VAL A 186 -9.95 -20.79 20.01
N LEU A 187 -8.70 -20.43 19.73
CA LEU A 187 -7.66 -20.27 20.72
C LEU A 187 -7.48 -18.80 21.03
N ALA A 188 -7.80 -18.40 22.25
CA ALA A 188 -7.53 -17.04 22.73
C ALA A 188 -6.09 -16.95 23.21
N LEU A 189 -5.28 -16.13 22.56
CA LEU A 189 -3.89 -15.89 22.96
C LEU A 189 -3.79 -14.83 24.07
N ASP A 190 -2.77 -14.95 24.92
CA ASP A 190 -2.40 -13.94 25.89
C ASP A 190 -1.47 -12.90 25.23
N PRO A 191 -1.92 -11.63 25.09
CA PRO A 191 -1.11 -10.62 24.41
C PRO A 191 0.26 -10.42 25.05
N SER A 192 0.37 -10.51 26.39
CA SER A 192 1.61 -10.26 27.11
C SER A 192 2.64 -11.37 26.88
N VAL A 193 2.18 -12.63 26.80
CA VAL A 193 3.03 -13.78 26.53
C VAL A 193 3.45 -13.78 25.05
N VAL A 194 2.51 -13.50 24.15
CA VAL A 194 2.81 -13.40 22.71
C VAL A 194 3.80 -12.27 22.42
N GLU A 195 3.73 -11.15 23.12
CA GLU A 195 4.69 -10.06 22.97
C GLU A 195 6.10 -10.47 23.43
N SER A 196 6.21 -11.27 24.49
CA SER A 196 7.50 -11.73 25.04
C SER A 196 8.11 -12.91 24.27
N LYS A 197 7.31 -13.91 23.92
CA LYS A 197 7.75 -15.15 23.23
C LYS A 197 7.87 -14.95 21.70
N GLY A 198 7.01 -14.13 21.14
CA GLY A 198 6.88 -13.90 19.72
C GLY A 198 5.69 -14.66 19.09
N LEU A 199 4.89 -13.93 18.30
CA LEU A 199 3.72 -14.49 17.62
C LEU A 199 4.09 -15.65 16.67
N SER A 200 5.25 -15.58 16.03
CA SER A 200 5.75 -16.61 15.11
C SER A 200 5.94 -17.96 15.80
N ASP A 201 6.52 -17.93 16.99
CA ASP A 201 6.83 -19.15 17.74
C ASP A 201 5.56 -19.78 18.29
N THR A 202 4.65 -18.96 18.83
CA THR A 202 3.36 -19.45 19.34
C THR A 202 2.50 -20.07 18.24
N VAL A 203 2.33 -19.36 17.09
CA VAL A 203 1.56 -19.90 15.95
C VAL A 203 2.25 -21.11 15.32
N GLY A 204 3.58 -21.11 15.28
CA GLY A 204 4.39 -22.23 14.81
C GLY A 204 4.19 -23.48 15.65
N GLU A 205 4.16 -23.33 16.98
CA GLU A 205 3.90 -24.42 17.92
C GLU A 205 2.48 -24.98 17.76
N ILE A 206 1.46 -24.10 17.69
CA ILE A 206 0.07 -24.50 17.43
C ILE A 206 -0.02 -25.33 16.13
N ARG A 207 0.60 -24.84 15.05
CA ARG A 207 0.60 -25.56 13.76
C ARG A 207 1.28 -26.93 13.84
N LYS A 208 2.39 -27.00 14.55
CA LYS A 208 3.13 -28.25 14.74
C LYS A 208 2.31 -29.27 15.50
N THR A 209 1.74 -28.92 16.66
CA THR A 209 0.87 -29.77 17.48
C THR A 209 -0.32 -30.28 16.69
N MET A 210 -1.01 -29.38 15.95
CA MET A 210 -2.11 -29.81 15.08
C MET A 210 -1.66 -30.81 14.00
N GLY A 211 -0.50 -30.63 13.41
CA GLY A 211 0.05 -31.54 12.41
C GLY A 211 0.42 -32.91 12.97
N GLU A 212 0.95 -32.96 14.19
CA GLU A 212 1.35 -34.19 14.88
C GLU A 212 0.13 -34.98 15.34
N ASP A 213 -0.83 -34.36 16.02
CA ASP A 213 -1.97 -35.03 16.62
C ASP A 213 -3.03 -35.49 15.62
N LEU A 214 -3.19 -34.74 14.51
CA LEU A 214 -4.13 -35.12 13.43
C LEU A 214 -3.52 -35.99 12.35
N ALA A 215 -2.25 -36.39 12.50
CA ALA A 215 -1.58 -37.23 11.52
C ALA A 215 -2.28 -38.57 11.34
N GLY A 216 -2.54 -38.95 10.09
CA GLY A 216 -3.15 -40.25 9.74
C GLY A 216 -4.68 -40.31 9.84
N LEU A 217 -5.37 -39.27 10.35
CA LEU A 217 -6.85 -39.27 10.45
C LEU A 217 -7.55 -38.88 9.14
N GLY A 218 -6.79 -38.37 8.15
CA GLY A 218 -7.39 -37.87 6.90
C GLY A 218 -8.19 -36.57 7.09
N LEU A 219 -7.92 -35.84 8.18
CA LEU A 219 -8.45 -34.52 8.46
C LEU A 219 -7.50 -33.46 7.94
N ASN A 220 -8.06 -32.39 7.38
CA ASN A 220 -7.31 -31.22 6.95
C ASN A 220 -7.45 -30.13 8.02
N ALA A 221 -6.33 -29.62 8.51
CA ALA A 221 -6.30 -28.61 9.55
C ALA A 221 -5.60 -27.34 9.04
N GLN A 222 -6.26 -26.20 9.17
CA GLN A 222 -5.75 -24.91 8.74
C GLN A 222 -5.93 -23.88 9.85
N LEU A 223 -5.04 -22.90 9.89
CA LEU A 223 -5.10 -21.79 10.85
C LEU A 223 -5.54 -20.51 10.16
N SER A 224 -6.44 -19.78 10.80
CA SER A 224 -6.89 -18.45 10.42
C SER A 224 -6.99 -17.54 11.64
N GLY A 225 -7.59 -16.40 11.49
CA GLY A 225 -7.72 -15.39 12.54
C GLY A 225 -6.69 -14.28 12.39
N VAL A 226 -6.95 -13.17 13.07
CA VAL A 226 -6.15 -11.95 12.96
C VAL A 226 -4.66 -12.20 13.27
N PRO A 227 -4.27 -12.93 14.33
CA PRO A 227 -2.86 -13.18 14.63
C PRO A 227 -2.12 -13.93 13.51
N VAL A 228 -2.79 -14.91 12.88
CA VAL A 228 -2.19 -15.68 11.78
C VAL A 228 -2.02 -14.79 10.54
N MET A 229 -3.04 -13.98 10.23
CA MET A 229 -2.98 -13.02 9.12
C MET A 229 -1.88 -11.96 9.34
N GLN A 230 -1.73 -11.45 10.55
CA GLN A 230 -0.65 -10.52 10.92
C GLN A 230 0.73 -11.16 10.75
N LEU A 231 0.90 -12.41 11.18
CA LEU A 231 2.14 -13.15 10.99
C LEU A 231 2.47 -13.33 9.51
N GLU A 232 1.48 -13.67 8.68
CA GLU A 232 1.68 -13.77 7.23
C GLU A 232 2.08 -12.44 6.60
N ILE A 233 1.45 -11.34 7.00
CA ILE A 233 1.80 -9.99 6.54
C ILE A 233 3.24 -9.66 6.95
N ARG A 234 3.62 -9.90 8.21
CA ARG A 234 4.96 -9.65 8.73
C ARG A 234 6.03 -10.40 7.94
N ASN A 235 5.83 -11.71 7.76
CA ASN A 235 6.74 -12.56 7.00
C ASN A 235 6.86 -12.11 5.53
N ALA A 236 5.75 -11.67 4.94
CA ALA A 236 5.74 -11.11 3.59
C ALA A 236 6.52 -9.80 3.51
N VAL A 237 6.31 -8.88 4.46
CA VAL A 237 7.02 -7.58 4.52
C VAL A 237 8.53 -7.79 4.67
N GLU A 238 8.96 -8.67 5.57
CA GLU A 238 10.39 -8.95 5.80
C GLU A 238 11.06 -9.58 4.57
N ARG A 239 10.41 -10.55 3.95
CA ARG A 239 10.90 -11.17 2.72
C ARG A 239 10.94 -10.18 1.56
N ASP A 240 9.87 -9.43 1.37
CA ASP A 240 9.74 -8.50 0.26
C ASP A 240 10.79 -7.40 0.31
N ARG A 241 11.13 -6.91 1.50
CA ARG A 241 12.22 -5.94 1.70
C ARG A 241 13.55 -6.44 1.14
N LEU A 242 13.89 -7.72 1.38
CA LEU A 242 15.12 -8.31 0.84
C LEU A 242 15.05 -8.44 -0.68
N VAL A 243 13.93 -8.97 -1.20
CA VAL A 243 13.71 -9.20 -2.63
C VAL A 243 13.74 -7.89 -3.40
N TYR A 244 13.04 -6.85 -2.93
CA TYR A 244 12.99 -5.56 -3.61
C TYR A 244 14.36 -4.91 -3.72
N ASN A 245 15.13 -4.94 -2.62
CA ASN A 245 16.46 -4.34 -2.62
C ASN A 245 17.41 -5.07 -3.55
N LEU A 246 17.41 -6.41 -3.52
CA LEU A 246 18.33 -7.20 -4.32
C LEU A 246 17.96 -7.17 -5.81
N VAL A 247 16.71 -7.47 -6.15
CA VAL A 247 16.27 -7.58 -7.55
C VAL A 247 16.22 -6.21 -8.20
N GLY A 248 15.67 -5.21 -7.52
CA GLY A 248 15.56 -3.85 -8.05
C GLY A 248 16.92 -3.22 -8.27
N PHE A 249 17.84 -3.33 -7.31
CA PHE A 249 19.20 -2.82 -7.46
C PHE A 249 19.96 -3.54 -8.57
N THR A 250 19.86 -4.86 -8.64
CA THR A 250 20.50 -5.66 -9.70
C THR A 250 19.98 -5.28 -11.08
N ALA A 251 18.66 -5.13 -11.24
CA ALA A 251 18.04 -4.70 -12.48
C ALA A 251 18.55 -3.30 -12.90
N GLY A 252 18.60 -2.35 -11.95
CA GLY A 252 19.13 -1.02 -12.18
C GLY A 252 20.61 -1.05 -12.61
N CYS A 253 21.45 -1.84 -11.95
CA CYS A 253 22.85 -2.03 -12.31
C CYS A 253 23.01 -2.65 -13.71
N LEU A 254 22.19 -3.68 -14.03
CA LEU A 254 22.23 -4.31 -15.35
C LEU A 254 21.87 -3.32 -16.46
N ILE A 255 20.83 -2.53 -16.26
CA ILE A 255 20.43 -1.50 -17.23
C ILE A 255 21.53 -0.44 -17.34
N ALA A 256 22.10 0.02 -16.22
CA ALA A 256 23.18 1.00 -16.23
C ALA A 256 24.44 0.48 -16.95
N ILE A 257 24.86 -0.78 -16.70
CA ILE A 257 26.04 -1.34 -17.35
C ILE A 257 25.80 -1.60 -18.84
N LEU A 258 24.60 -2.05 -19.22
CA LEU A 258 24.22 -2.26 -20.61
C LEU A 258 24.29 -0.93 -21.40
N PHE A 259 23.84 0.15 -20.76
CA PHE A 259 23.79 1.47 -21.37
C PHE A 259 25.13 2.16 -21.40
N PHE A 260 25.82 2.26 -20.26
CA PHE A 260 27.11 2.96 -20.17
C PHE A 260 28.30 2.13 -20.63
N ARG A 261 28.15 0.80 -20.65
CA ARG A 261 29.19 -0.17 -21.03
C ARG A 261 30.50 0.00 -20.24
N ARG A 262 30.44 0.60 -19.04
CA ARG A 262 31.57 0.80 -18.13
C ARG A 262 31.12 0.72 -16.68
N VAL A 263 31.88 -0.02 -15.90
CA VAL A 263 31.65 -0.20 -14.47
C VAL A 263 31.70 1.12 -13.71
N SER A 264 32.64 2.02 -14.06
CA SER A 264 32.76 3.33 -13.38
C SER A 264 31.48 4.16 -13.50
N PHE A 265 30.87 4.24 -14.69
CA PHE A 265 29.60 4.95 -14.89
C PHE A 265 28.43 4.23 -14.23
N MET A 266 28.42 2.88 -14.22
CA MET A 266 27.42 2.11 -13.47
C MET A 266 27.50 2.45 -11.98
N VAL A 267 28.71 2.49 -11.38
CA VAL A 267 28.87 2.81 -9.97
C VAL A 267 28.48 4.26 -9.67
N ILE A 268 28.78 5.21 -10.57
CA ILE A 268 28.35 6.62 -10.42
C ILE A 268 26.83 6.73 -10.49
N ALA A 269 26.16 5.94 -11.33
CA ALA A 269 24.71 5.96 -11.48
C ALA A 269 23.98 5.18 -10.36
N ALA A 270 24.50 4.02 -9.94
CA ALA A 270 23.85 3.12 -9.00
C ALA A 270 24.26 3.33 -7.53
N GLY A 271 25.44 3.90 -7.27
CA GLY A 271 25.93 4.15 -5.91
C GLY A 271 25.08 5.12 -5.10
N PRO A 272 24.76 6.31 -5.62
CA PRO A 272 23.93 7.27 -4.90
C PRO A 272 22.56 6.73 -4.48
N PRO A 273 21.79 6.02 -5.33
CA PRO A 273 20.54 5.37 -4.92
C PRO A 273 20.70 4.40 -3.75
N LEU A 274 21.74 3.56 -3.77
CA LEU A 274 21.99 2.62 -2.68
C LEU A 274 22.25 3.33 -1.36
N ILE A 275 23.08 4.38 -1.39
CA ILE A 275 23.37 5.18 -0.21
C ILE A 275 22.11 5.94 0.25
N ALA A 276 21.33 6.48 -0.67
CA ALA A 276 20.08 7.16 -0.37
C ALA A 276 19.07 6.27 0.38
N ILE A 277 18.96 4.98 -0.02
CA ILE A 277 18.13 4.00 0.68
C ILE A 277 18.58 3.86 2.14
N VAL A 278 19.88 3.64 2.37
CA VAL A 278 20.43 3.46 3.72
C VAL A 278 20.21 4.72 4.57
N LEU A 279 20.46 5.90 4.00
CA LEU A 279 20.26 7.18 4.70
C LEU A 279 18.80 7.43 5.03
N ALA A 280 17.89 7.16 4.10
CA ALA A 280 16.46 7.37 4.31
C ALA A 280 15.88 6.38 5.33
N LEU A 281 16.17 5.09 5.20
CA LEU A 281 15.74 4.10 6.19
C LEU A 281 16.34 4.37 7.57
N GLY A 282 17.61 4.78 7.62
CA GLY A 282 18.26 5.18 8.86
C GLY A 282 17.56 6.38 9.51
N ALA A 283 17.24 7.41 8.73
CA ALA A 283 16.50 8.58 9.22
C ALA A 283 15.11 8.19 9.76
N LEU A 284 14.38 7.33 9.05
CA LEU A 284 13.08 6.81 9.51
C LEU A 284 13.22 6.04 10.82
N GLY A 285 14.28 5.24 10.99
CA GLY A 285 14.55 4.51 12.23
C GLY A 285 14.89 5.44 13.41
N TRP A 286 15.65 6.52 13.16
CA TRP A 286 15.92 7.52 14.18
C TRP A 286 14.70 8.35 14.57
N LEU A 287 13.74 8.50 13.67
CA LEU A 287 12.46 9.20 13.89
C LEU A 287 11.37 8.26 14.43
N ASP A 288 11.70 7.02 14.78
CA ASP A 288 10.82 6.01 15.34
C ASP A 288 9.61 5.64 14.44
N PHE A 289 9.80 5.71 13.12
CA PHE A 289 8.81 5.22 12.18
C PHE A 289 8.71 3.70 12.24
N ARG A 290 7.48 3.18 12.22
CA ARG A 290 7.24 1.74 12.15
C ARG A 290 6.97 1.34 10.71
N LEU A 291 7.66 0.27 10.27
CA LEU A 291 7.47 -0.27 8.92
C LEU A 291 6.13 -1.01 8.85
N ASN A 292 5.22 -0.47 8.10
CA ASN A 292 3.95 -1.10 7.75
C ASN A 292 3.97 -1.58 6.29
N MET A 293 2.88 -2.21 5.81
CA MET A 293 2.80 -2.73 4.45
C MET A 293 3.08 -1.66 3.37
N PHE A 294 2.62 -0.42 3.54
CA PHE A 294 2.88 0.66 2.57
C PHE A 294 4.29 1.22 2.69
N LEU A 295 4.83 1.36 3.91
CA LEU A 295 6.21 1.80 4.07
C LEU A 295 7.23 0.80 3.48
N ASN A 296 6.87 -0.45 3.33
CA ASN A 296 7.72 -1.45 2.68
C ASN A 296 8.07 -1.08 1.22
N VAL A 297 7.18 -0.32 0.55
CA VAL A 297 7.41 0.19 -0.82
C VAL A 297 8.39 1.36 -0.84
N MET A 298 8.72 1.97 0.31
CA MET A 298 9.64 3.11 0.35
C MET A 298 11.00 2.78 -0.25
N THR A 299 11.52 1.59 -0.01
CA THR A 299 12.84 1.19 -0.53
C THR A 299 12.90 1.21 -2.06
N PRO A 300 12.01 0.51 -2.81
CA PRO A 300 12.00 0.61 -4.26
C PRO A 300 11.67 2.02 -4.75
N LEU A 301 10.85 2.80 -4.04
CA LEU A 301 10.56 4.18 -4.42
C LEU A 301 11.79 5.09 -4.33
N ILE A 302 12.50 5.06 -3.21
CA ILE A 302 13.75 5.84 -3.03
C ILE A 302 14.77 5.44 -4.09
N MET A 303 14.91 4.13 -4.33
CA MET A 303 15.81 3.62 -5.35
C MET A 303 15.47 4.19 -6.72
N VAL A 304 14.21 4.13 -7.10
CA VAL A 304 13.73 4.53 -8.43
C VAL A 304 13.89 6.03 -8.64
N ILE A 305 13.49 6.87 -7.67
CA ILE A 305 13.63 8.33 -7.74
C ILE A 305 15.11 8.72 -7.88
N SER A 306 15.95 8.19 -6.97
CA SER A 306 17.39 8.50 -6.95
C SER A 306 18.10 7.99 -8.19
N PHE A 307 17.70 6.80 -8.69
CA PHE A 307 18.33 6.19 -9.86
C PHE A 307 18.04 6.99 -11.13
N SER A 308 16.80 7.49 -11.30
CA SER A 308 16.42 8.32 -12.43
C SER A 308 17.33 9.53 -12.57
N ASP A 309 17.45 10.31 -11.51
CA ASP A 309 18.20 11.55 -11.54
C ASP A 309 19.72 11.32 -11.54
N SER A 310 20.18 10.27 -10.84
CA SER A 310 21.59 9.85 -10.91
C SER A 310 22.00 9.44 -12.33
N MET A 311 21.14 8.71 -13.04
CA MET A 311 21.32 8.35 -14.44
C MET A 311 21.36 9.57 -15.36
N GLN A 312 20.45 10.53 -15.15
CA GLN A 312 20.41 11.77 -15.95
C GLN A 312 21.69 12.60 -15.79
N LEU A 313 22.17 12.79 -14.56
CA LEU A 313 23.42 13.48 -14.27
C LEU A 313 24.63 12.74 -14.85
N THR A 314 24.66 11.42 -14.70
CA THR A 314 25.73 10.57 -15.23
C THR A 314 25.74 10.61 -16.76
N PHE A 315 24.56 10.57 -17.40
CA PHE A 315 24.44 10.69 -18.85
C PHE A 315 24.94 12.06 -19.35
N ALA A 316 24.54 13.14 -18.70
CA ALA A 316 25.00 14.49 -19.03
C ALA A 316 26.51 14.63 -18.85
N THR A 317 27.08 14.07 -17.79
CA THR A 317 28.54 14.04 -17.56
C THR A 317 29.26 13.30 -18.71
N ARG A 318 28.76 12.11 -19.08
CA ARG A 318 29.31 11.33 -20.17
C ARG A 318 29.29 12.09 -21.51
N ASP A 319 28.15 12.71 -21.83
CA ASP A 319 28.03 13.49 -23.08
C ASP A 319 29.05 14.64 -23.12
N ARG A 320 29.31 15.31 -22.01
CA ARG A 320 30.31 16.38 -21.92
C ARG A 320 31.74 15.85 -22.06
N LEU A 321 32.05 14.71 -21.44
CA LEU A 321 33.35 14.06 -21.64
C LEU A 321 33.60 13.66 -23.10
N LEU A 322 32.53 13.23 -23.83
CA LEU A 322 32.62 12.91 -25.24
C LEU A 322 32.90 14.14 -26.14
N THR A 323 32.56 15.34 -25.67
CA THR A 323 32.91 16.60 -26.34
C THR A 323 34.32 17.07 -26.03
N GLY A 324 35.10 16.35 -25.23
CA GLY A 324 36.49 16.67 -24.88
C GLY A 324 36.66 17.60 -23.68
N GLN A 325 35.60 17.79 -22.87
CA GLN A 325 35.72 18.57 -21.63
C GLN A 325 36.49 17.79 -20.56
N ASP A 326 37.23 18.51 -19.72
CA ASP A 326 37.82 17.93 -18.50
C ASP A 326 36.74 17.42 -17.55
N LYS A 327 37.08 16.42 -16.72
CA LYS A 327 36.13 15.77 -15.81
C LYS A 327 35.44 16.73 -14.84
N TYR A 328 36.20 17.70 -14.30
CA TYR A 328 35.65 18.70 -13.38
C TYR A 328 34.71 19.66 -14.07
N GLU A 329 35.04 20.12 -15.29
CA GLU A 329 34.15 20.92 -16.11
C GLU A 329 32.92 20.12 -16.58
N ALA A 330 33.10 18.87 -16.98
CA ALA A 330 31.99 17.99 -17.39
C ALA A 330 30.98 17.77 -16.25
N LEU A 331 31.45 17.46 -15.03
CA LEU A 331 30.64 17.32 -13.84
C LEU A 331 29.93 18.63 -13.45
N LYS A 332 30.68 19.74 -13.42
CA LYS A 332 30.13 21.07 -13.15
C LYS A 332 29.01 21.43 -14.12
N ASN A 333 29.26 21.24 -15.42
CA ASN A 333 28.28 21.52 -16.47
C ASN A 333 27.05 20.59 -16.38
N ALA A 334 27.25 19.31 -16.04
CA ALA A 334 26.13 18.38 -15.79
C ALA A 334 25.25 18.85 -14.64
N ILE A 335 25.84 19.26 -13.51
CA ILE A 335 25.11 19.81 -12.36
C ILE A 335 24.32 21.06 -12.76
N LEU A 336 24.94 22.01 -13.47
CA LEU A 336 24.28 23.27 -13.83
C LEU A 336 23.19 23.12 -14.89
N ILE A 337 23.24 22.10 -15.73
CA ILE A 337 22.25 21.85 -16.79
C ILE A 337 21.12 20.95 -16.32
N VAL A 338 21.46 19.85 -15.65
CA VAL A 338 20.49 18.82 -15.25
C VAL A 338 20.02 19.02 -13.81
N GLY A 339 20.88 19.49 -12.92
CA GLY A 339 20.58 19.69 -11.51
C GLY A 339 19.30 20.47 -11.21
N PRO A 340 19.00 21.59 -11.91
CA PRO A 340 17.73 22.30 -11.72
C PRO A 340 16.50 21.43 -11.97
N ALA A 341 16.55 20.53 -12.97
CA ALA A 341 15.47 19.59 -13.22
C ALA A 341 15.40 18.55 -12.11
N CYS A 342 16.53 18.00 -11.62
CA CYS A 342 16.54 17.08 -10.48
C CYS A 342 15.91 17.69 -9.21
N VAL A 343 16.17 18.96 -8.94
CA VAL A 343 15.52 19.66 -7.81
C VAL A 343 14.02 19.75 -8.02
N LEU A 344 13.55 20.15 -9.20
CA LEU A 344 12.13 20.26 -9.49
C LEU A 344 11.42 18.91 -9.43
N THR A 345 12.04 17.85 -9.94
CA THR A 345 11.46 16.49 -9.92
C THR A 345 11.29 15.97 -8.50
N HIS A 346 12.27 16.20 -7.64
CA HIS A 346 12.15 15.86 -6.23
C HIS A 346 11.12 16.73 -5.50
N VAL A 347 11.03 18.01 -5.83
CA VAL A 347 9.99 18.89 -5.25
C VAL A 347 8.60 18.45 -5.69
N THR A 348 8.39 18.10 -6.96
CA THR A 348 7.08 17.57 -7.39
C THR A 348 6.75 16.24 -6.72
N ALA A 349 7.70 15.32 -6.58
CA ALA A 349 7.50 14.09 -5.82
C ALA A 349 7.21 14.36 -4.34
N ALA A 350 7.91 15.32 -3.72
CA ALA A 350 7.65 15.74 -2.35
C ALA A 350 6.24 16.33 -2.18
N LEU A 351 5.74 17.10 -3.17
CA LEU A 351 4.38 17.63 -3.18
C LEU A 351 3.35 16.50 -3.25
N SER A 352 3.59 15.44 -4.03
CA SER A 352 2.74 14.25 -4.08
C SER A 352 2.68 13.54 -2.74
N PHE A 353 3.82 13.34 -2.06
CA PHE A 353 3.83 12.79 -0.70
C PHE A 353 3.16 13.73 0.31
N MET A 354 3.30 15.04 0.14
CA MET A 354 2.65 16.02 0.99
C MET A 354 1.12 16.01 0.83
N ALA A 355 0.60 15.72 -0.35
CA ALA A 355 -0.84 15.56 -0.58
C ALA A 355 -1.45 14.44 0.27
N LEU A 356 -0.69 13.36 0.53
CA LEU A 356 -1.12 12.25 1.38
C LEU A 356 -1.25 12.63 2.87
N GLN A 357 -0.67 13.76 3.32
CA GLN A 357 -0.83 14.26 4.70
C GLN A 357 -2.28 14.65 5.01
N PHE A 358 -3.07 14.99 4.00
CA PHE A 358 -4.49 15.34 4.17
C PHE A 358 -5.40 14.12 4.28
N SER A 359 -4.83 12.90 4.22
CA SER A 359 -5.58 11.67 4.47
C SER A 359 -6.11 11.58 5.90
N THR A 360 -7.29 11.00 6.08
CA THR A 360 -7.84 10.67 7.39
C THR A 360 -7.22 9.40 7.98
N SER A 361 -6.59 8.55 7.15
CA SER A 361 -5.89 7.34 7.59
C SER A 361 -4.48 7.68 8.11
N ASP A 362 -4.18 7.26 9.33
CA ASP A 362 -2.84 7.44 9.93
C ASP A 362 -1.76 6.69 9.14
N LEU A 363 -2.08 5.53 8.59
CA LEU A 363 -1.18 4.72 7.79
C LEU A 363 -0.72 5.47 6.53
N ILE A 364 -1.68 6.07 5.79
CA ILE A 364 -1.39 6.81 4.55
C ILE A 364 -0.65 8.11 4.87
N ARG A 365 -1.01 8.78 5.95
CA ARG A 365 -0.34 9.99 6.42
C ARG A 365 1.12 9.70 6.78
N THR A 366 1.37 8.62 7.53
CA THR A 366 2.73 8.16 7.87
C THR A 366 3.54 7.82 6.64
N PHE A 367 2.92 7.17 5.63
CA PHE A 367 3.56 6.91 4.34
C PHE A 367 3.94 8.21 3.62
N GLY A 368 3.05 9.20 3.61
CA GLY A 368 3.34 10.52 3.05
C GLY A 368 4.50 11.23 3.75
N GLN A 369 4.56 11.19 5.11
CA GLN A 369 5.67 11.77 5.88
C GLN A 369 7.00 11.09 5.58
N ALA A 370 7.01 9.77 5.60
CA ALA A 370 8.19 9.00 5.28
C ALA A 370 8.67 9.26 3.85
N GLY A 371 7.74 9.32 2.88
CA GLY A 371 8.05 9.63 1.49
C GLY A 371 8.62 11.03 1.29
N LEU A 372 8.10 12.04 1.99
CA LEU A 372 8.63 13.40 1.97
C LEU A 372 10.09 13.43 2.47
N ILE A 373 10.35 12.85 3.65
CA ILE A 373 11.70 12.78 4.24
C ILE A 373 12.65 12.04 3.30
N ALA A 374 12.22 10.88 2.81
CA ALA A 374 13.02 10.05 1.92
C ALA A 374 13.36 10.75 0.59
N THR A 375 12.42 11.49 0.02
CA THR A 375 12.61 12.24 -1.22
C THR A 375 13.62 13.37 -1.04
N LEU A 376 13.59 14.08 0.08
CA LEU A 376 14.57 15.14 0.39
C LEU A 376 15.99 14.56 0.60
N ILE A 377 16.09 13.44 1.30
CA ILE A 377 17.37 12.73 1.48
C ILE A 377 17.90 12.23 0.13
N ALA A 378 17.03 11.68 -0.71
CA ALA A 378 17.39 11.22 -2.04
C ALA A 378 17.94 12.34 -2.93
N LEU A 379 17.30 13.52 -2.91
CA LEU A 379 17.79 14.70 -3.62
C LEU A 379 19.21 15.06 -3.21
N LEU A 380 19.45 15.17 -1.91
CA LEU A 380 20.78 15.54 -1.38
C LEU A 380 21.81 14.46 -1.72
N ALA A 381 21.45 13.19 -1.58
CA ALA A 381 22.33 12.08 -1.91
C ALA A 381 22.73 12.11 -3.40
N VAL A 382 21.79 12.31 -4.31
CA VAL A 382 22.08 12.36 -5.76
C VAL A 382 22.94 13.57 -6.09
N LEU A 383 22.58 14.77 -5.64
CA LEU A 383 23.33 16.00 -5.97
C LEU A 383 24.76 15.98 -5.42
N ILE A 384 24.99 15.35 -4.27
CA ILE A 384 26.31 15.32 -3.61
C ILE A 384 27.14 14.12 -4.09
N LEU A 385 26.54 12.91 -4.13
CA LEU A 385 27.30 11.69 -4.35
C LEU A 385 27.60 11.41 -5.84
N VAL A 386 26.74 11.83 -6.79
CA VAL A 386 27.07 11.66 -8.22
C VAL A 386 28.34 12.40 -8.59
N PRO A 387 28.49 13.72 -8.30
CA PRO A 387 29.75 14.40 -8.62
C PRO A 387 30.92 13.89 -7.77
N LEU A 388 30.71 13.52 -6.50
CA LEU A 388 31.76 12.93 -5.65
C LEU A 388 32.34 11.67 -6.28
N LEU A 389 31.48 10.70 -6.62
CA LEU A 389 31.90 9.46 -7.26
C LEU A 389 32.51 9.70 -8.65
N GLY A 390 31.98 10.71 -9.37
CA GLY A 390 32.58 11.16 -10.64
C GLY A 390 34.03 11.62 -10.48
N VAL A 391 34.33 12.43 -9.50
CA VAL A 391 35.71 12.88 -9.21
C VAL A 391 36.61 11.72 -8.84
N LEU A 392 36.12 10.78 -8.02
CA LEU A 392 36.90 9.67 -7.48
C LEU A 392 37.17 8.57 -8.53
N LEU A 393 36.19 8.26 -9.38
CA LEU A 393 36.23 7.08 -10.26
C LEU A 393 36.63 7.39 -11.69
N LEU A 394 36.50 8.64 -12.18
CA LEU A 394 36.88 8.99 -13.55
C LEU A 394 38.36 9.36 -13.60
N ARG A 395 39.22 8.46 -14.16
CA ARG A 395 40.67 8.63 -14.15
C ARG A 395 41.32 8.94 -15.52
N ASN A 396 40.76 8.47 -16.63
CA ASN A 396 41.37 8.57 -17.97
C ASN A 396 40.38 9.10 -19.02
N GLU A 397 40.41 10.39 -19.25
CA GLU A 397 39.46 11.14 -20.06
C GLU A 397 39.69 10.95 -21.58
N THR A 398 40.95 10.95 -22.01
CA THR A 398 41.33 10.88 -23.43
C THR A 398 41.06 9.49 -24.08
N VAL A 399 41.24 8.41 -23.32
CA VAL A 399 40.97 7.04 -23.77
C VAL A 399 39.46 6.75 -23.88
N PHE A 400 38.64 7.49 -23.14
CA PHE A 400 37.19 7.33 -23.18
C PHE A 400 36.58 7.85 -24.47
N ALA A 401 36.96 9.04 -24.91
CA ALA A 401 36.40 9.69 -26.10
C ALA A 401 36.67 8.90 -27.37
N THR A 402 37.84 8.25 -27.49
CA THR A 402 38.19 7.47 -28.66
C THR A 402 37.52 6.10 -28.75
N ARG A 403 37.32 5.40 -27.62
CA ARG A 403 36.68 4.07 -27.60
C ARG A 403 35.16 4.09 -27.76
N VAL A 404 34.48 5.08 -27.20
CA VAL A 404 33.01 5.18 -27.21
C VAL A 404 32.50 5.68 -28.57
N ARG A 405 33.30 6.44 -29.33
CA ARG A 405 32.92 6.97 -30.65
C ARG A 405 32.52 5.88 -31.68
N HIS A 406 32.98 4.64 -31.50
CA HIS A 406 32.77 3.52 -32.43
C HIS A 406 31.70 2.50 -31.97
N GLY A 407 31.06 2.68 -30.79
CA GLY A 407 30.22 1.60 -30.21
C GLY A 407 28.83 1.97 -29.72
N ASP A 408 28.34 3.17 -29.91
CA ASP A 408 27.08 3.67 -29.29
C ASP A 408 25.82 3.41 -30.15
N LEU A 409 25.74 2.22 -30.78
CA LEU A 409 24.61 1.84 -31.65
C LEU A 409 23.24 1.98 -30.95
N GLY A 410 23.13 1.63 -29.64
CA GLY A 410 21.89 1.71 -28.89
C GLY A 410 21.41 3.15 -28.67
N VAL A 411 22.33 4.05 -28.29
CA VAL A 411 21.99 5.47 -28.09
C VAL A 411 21.63 6.14 -29.42
N GLU A 412 22.35 5.80 -30.47
CA GLU A 412 22.07 6.35 -31.82
C GLU A 412 20.73 5.85 -32.37
N MET A 413 20.38 4.58 -32.13
CA MET A 413 19.04 4.06 -32.47
C MET A 413 17.93 4.83 -31.70
N LEU A 414 18.11 5.07 -30.41
CA LEU A 414 17.16 5.85 -29.62
C LEU A 414 17.10 7.32 -30.11
N ARG A 415 18.22 7.92 -30.47
CA ARG A 415 18.26 9.28 -31.07
C ARG A 415 17.50 9.35 -32.39
N ARG A 416 17.65 8.33 -33.27
CA ARG A 416 16.89 8.24 -34.51
C ARG A 416 15.40 8.10 -34.26
N PHE A 417 15.02 7.26 -33.30
CA PHE A 417 13.64 7.08 -32.89
C PHE A 417 13.05 8.38 -32.33
N CYS A 418 13.75 9.05 -31.42
CA CYS A 418 13.32 10.34 -30.88
C CYS A 418 13.17 11.40 -31.98
N ARG A 419 14.10 11.45 -32.94
CA ARG A 419 14.03 12.37 -34.08
C ARG A 419 12.82 12.09 -34.98
N PHE A 420 12.56 10.83 -35.26
CA PHE A 420 11.39 10.42 -36.04
C PHE A 420 10.08 10.85 -35.36
N ILE A 421 9.93 10.55 -34.08
CA ILE A 421 8.74 10.96 -33.32
C ILE A 421 8.63 12.48 -33.28
N ALA A 422 9.70 13.20 -32.92
CA ALA A 422 9.66 14.65 -32.80
C ALA A 422 9.22 15.31 -34.11
N ARG A 423 9.81 14.93 -35.25
CA ARG A 423 9.42 15.47 -36.56
C ARG A 423 7.96 15.20 -36.91
N ARG A 424 7.49 13.99 -36.58
CA ARG A 424 6.08 13.63 -36.84
C ARG A 424 5.12 14.45 -36.00
N MET A 425 5.40 14.60 -34.71
CA MET A 425 4.54 15.29 -33.74
C MET A 425 4.55 16.81 -33.97
N VAL A 426 5.72 17.38 -34.22
CA VAL A 426 5.91 18.82 -34.50
C VAL A 426 5.31 19.23 -35.85
N GLY A 427 5.26 18.31 -36.84
CA GLY A 427 4.73 18.61 -38.17
C GLY A 427 3.24 18.97 -38.22
N ARG A 428 2.42 18.36 -37.34
CA ARG A 428 0.98 18.63 -37.23
C ARG A 428 0.54 18.76 -35.76
N PRO A 429 1.04 19.77 -35.03
CA PRO A 429 0.89 19.81 -33.59
C PRO A 429 -0.58 19.94 -33.13
N GLY A 430 -1.40 20.70 -33.84
CA GLY A 430 -2.81 20.85 -33.48
C GLY A 430 -3.60 19.55 -33.59
N LEU A 431 -3.36 18.75 -34.64
CA LEU A 431 -4.03 17.46 -34.83
C LEU A 431 -3.66 16.47 -33.72
N TYR A 432 -2.36 16.31 -33.46
CA TYR A 432 -1.90 15.36 -32.44
C TYR A 432 -2.26 15.81 -31.03
N SER A 433 -2.30 17.12 -30.74
CA SER A 433 -2.82 17.65 -29.47
C SER A 433 -4.30 17.35 -29.28
N LEU A 434 -5.09 17.49 -30.35
CA LEU A 434 -6.52 17.17 -30.30
C LEU A 434 -6.76 15.68 -30.09
N ILE A 435 -6.00 14.82 -30.79
CA ILE A 435 -6.05 13.36 -30.57
C ILE A 435 -5.67 13.02 -29.13
N GLY A 436 -4.58 13.59 -28.59
CA GLY A 436 -4.17 13.42 -27.21
C GLY A 436 -5.26 13.83 -26.22
N LEU A 437 -5.89 14.98 -26.45
CA LEU A 437 -7.00 15.45 -25.62
C LEU A 437 -8.19 14.48 -25.69
N ALA A 438 -8.58 14.03 -26.87
CA ALA A 438 -9.69 13.10 -27.04
C ALA A 438 -9.44 11.75 -26.33
N VAL A 439 -8.21 11.25 -26.39
CA VAL A 439 -7.82 10.01 -25.69
C VAL A 439 -7.87 10.22 -24.17
N VAL A 440 -7.30 11.31 -23.66
CA VAL A 440 -7.32 11.62 -22.21
C VAL A 440 -8.75 11.77 -21.71
N VAL A 441 -9.63 12.46 -22.44
CA VAL A 441 -11.05 12.63 -22.06
C VAL A 441 -11.78 11.28 -22.11
N GLY A 442 -11.60 10.48 -23.15
CA GLY A 442 -12.23 9.16 -23.26
C GLY A 442 -11.83 8.20 -22.14
N LEU A 443 -10.54 8.15 -21.80
CA LEU A 443 -10.03 7.36 -20.66
C LEU A 443 -10.48 7.97 -19.32
N GLY A 444 -10.59 9.28 -19.24
CA GLY A 444 -11.05 10.00 -18.04
C GLY A 444 -12.50 9.68 -17.68
N VAL A 445 -13.38 9.51 -18.65
CA VAL A 445 -14.77 9.07 -18.42
C VAL A 445 -14.78 7.67 -17.77
N ASN A 446 -13.91 6.76 -18.22
CA ASN A 446 -13.80 5.44 -17.62
C ASN A 446 -13.27 5.51 -16.18
N TYR A 447 -12.26 6.34 -15.94
CA TYR A 447 -11.73 6.58 -14.58
C TYR A 447 -12.80 7.14 -13.63
N ALA A 448 -13.62 8.08 -14.09
CA ALA A 448 -14.67 8.72 -13.27
C ALA A 448 -15.77 7.74 -12.84
N ASN A 449 -15.96 6.64 -13.57
CA ASN A 449 -16.93 5.59 -13.27
C ASN A 449 -16.38 4.46 -12.40
N LEU A 450 -15.13 4.57 -11.89
CA LEU A 450 -14.55 3.58 -11.01
C LEU A 450 -15.12 3.72 -9.59
N GLU A 451 -15.63 2.62 -9.07
CA GLU A 451 -16.13 2.55 -7.70
C GLU A 451 -15.02 2.19 -6.70
N PRO A 452 -15.10 2.74 -5.48
CA PRO A 452 -14.24 2.30 -4.38
C PRO A 452 -14.47 0.82 -4.06
N ARG A 453 -13.40 0.06 -3.89
CA ARG A 453 -13.43 -1.35 -3.49
C ARG A 453 -12.48 -1.59 -2.32
N TYR A 454 -12.97 -2.32 -1.35
CA TYR A 454 -12.15 -2.77 -0.24
C TYR A 454 -12.60 -4.16 0.21
N ARG A 455 -11.65 -5.07 0.31
CA ARG A 455 -11.84 -6.40 0.87
C ARG A 455 -10.67 -6.72 1.79
N LEU A 456 -10.92 -7.28 2.96
CA LEU A 456 -9.88 -7.54 3.95
C LEU A 456 -8.88 -8.59 3.43
N ALA A 457 -9.36 -9.64 2.76
CA ALA A 457 -8.52 -10.67 2.16
C ALA A 457 -7.51 -10.11 1.13
N ASP A 458 -7.82 -8.99 0.46
CA ASP A 458 -6.91 -8.37 -0.50
C ASP A 458 -5.67 -7.73 0.17
N GLN A 459 -5.67 -7.63 1.50
CA GLN A 459 -4.56 -7.10 2.27
C GLN A 459 -3.63 -8.20 2.84
N VAL A 460 -4.05 -9.46 2.78
CA VAL A 460 -3.36 -10.59 3.41
C VAL A 460 -2.78 -11.51 2.34
N PRO A 461 -1.51 -11.96 2.46
CA PRO A 461 -1.00 -13.00 1.58
C PRO A 461 -1.64 -14.34 1.90
N ASP A 462 -1.95 -15.14 0.89
CA ASP A 462 -2.58 -16.46 1.07
C ASP A 462 -1.57 -17.61 0.91
N LYS A 463 -0.37 -17.48 1.49
CA LYS A 463 0.65 -18.53 1.40
C LYS A 463 0.52 -19.61 2.46
N GLN A 464 0.02 -19.25 3.62
CA GLN A 464 -0.13 -20.17 4.75
C GLN A 464 -1.59 -20.59 4.96
N GLN A 465 -2.42 -20.35 3.95
CA GLN A 465 -3.83 -20.78 3.91
C GLN A 465 -4.76 -20.07 4.93
N ALA A 466 -4.33 -18.95 5.53
CA ALA A 466 -5.16 -18.20 6.46
C ALA A 466 -6.42 -17.65 5.80
N VAL A 467 -6.32 -17.17 4.57
CA VAL A 467 -7.46 -16.71 3.76
C VAL A 467 -8.28 -17.89 3.26
N ALA A 468 -7.64 -18.98 2.85
CA ALA A 468 -8.35 -20.22 2.45
C ALA A 468 -9.18 -20.79 3.61
N ALA A 469 -8.62 -20.82 4.82
CA ALA A 469 -9.35 -21.22 6.03
C ALA A 469 -10.53 -20.28 6.34
N SER A 470 -10.37 -18.97 6.13
CA SER A 470 -11.49 -18.01 6.25
C SER A 470 -12.59 -18.30 5.25
N HIS A 471 -12.26 -18.64 4.00
CA HIS A 471 -13.25 -19.02 2.99
C HIS A 471 -14.02 -20.31 3.33
N LEU A 472 -13.35 -21.28 3.99
CA LEU A 472 -14.05 -22.46 4.50
C LEU A 472 -15.05 -22.09 5.61
N LEU A 473 -14.67 -21.18 6.51
CA LEU A 473 -15.59 -20.66 7.52
C LEU A 473 -16.75 -19.89 6.91
N ASP A 474 -16.49 -19.08 5.88
CA ASP A 474 -17.55 -18.36 5.14
C ASP A 474 -18.55 -19.31 4.49
N ALA A 475 -18.08 -20.43 3.94
CA ALA A 475 -18.91 -21.38 3.25
C ALA A 475 -19.73 -22.28 4.20
N LYS A 476 -19.16 -22.65 5.37
CA LYS A 476 -19.75 -23.69 6.26
C LYS A 476 -20.24 -23.17 7.60
N LEU A 477 -19.78 -21.99 8.06
CA LEU A 477 -20.13 -21.40 9.36
C LEU A 477 -20.59 -19.94 9.29
N THR A 478 -21.00 -19.45 8.12
CA THR A 478 -21.57 -18.11 7.87
C THR A 478 -20.57 -16.96 7.95
N GLY A 479 -19.27 -17.21 8.22
CA GLY A 479 -18.26 -16.18 8.12
C GLY A 479 -17.14 -16.26 9.14
N ALA A 480 -16.02 -15.67 8.78
CA ALA A 480 -14.84 -15.54 9.63
C ALA A 480 -14.79 -14.19 10.34
N ASN A 481 -15.41 -13.15 9.77
CA ASN A 481 -15.28 -11.77 10.23
C ASN A 481 -16.32 -11.39 11.28
N PRO A 482 -15.95 -10.79 12.44
CA PRO A 482 -16.90 -10.39 13.44
C PRO A 482 -17.67 -9.11 13.04
N ILE A 483 -18.96 -9.07 13.41
CA ILE A 483 -19.79 -7.87 13.48
C ILE A 483 -20.33 -7.80 14.89
N ASP A 484 -20.08 -6.71 15.59
CA ASP A 484 -20.37 -6.56 17.01
C ASP A 484 -21.39 -5.44 17.23
N VAL A 485 -22.32 -5.65 18.15
CA VAL A 485 -23.20 -4.62 18.66
C VAL A 485 -22.87 -4.41 20.13
N LEU A 486 -22.28 -3.26 20.44
CA LEU A 486 -22.01 -2.83 21.80
C LEU A 486 -23.29 -2.28 22.42
N ILE A 487 -23.63 -2.72 23.61
CA ILE A 487 -24.73 -2.22 24.45
C ILE A 487 -24.13 -1.75 25.77
N GLU A 488 -24.10 -0.44 25.98
CA GLU A 488 -23.68 0.17 27.25
C GLU A 488 -24.90 0.51 28.07
N PHE A 489 -24.83 0.21 29.38
CA PHE A 489 -25.96 0.36 30.29
C PHE A 489 -25.98 1.76 30.92
N PRO A 490 -27.16 2.26 31.29
CA PRO A 490 -27.27 3.45 32.10
C PRO A 490 -26.64 3.25 33.49
N LYS A 491 -26.13 4.33 34.06
CA LYS A 491 -25.48 4.26 35.38
C LYS A 491 -26.37 3.63 36.42
N GLY A 492 -25.89 2.58 37.08
CA GLY A 492 -26.62 1.85 38.13
C GLY A 492 -27.54 0.73 37.65
N ALA A 493 -27.66 0.51 36.32
CA ALA A 493 -28.38 -0.63 35.78
C ALA A 493 -27.59 -1.93 36.01
N SER A 494 -28.30 -2.99 36.41
CA SER A 494 -27.71 -4.33 36.54
C SER A 494 -27.76 -5.11 35.26
N LEU A 495 -26.72 -5.87 34.97
CA LEU A 495 -26.68 -6.82 33.84
C LEU A 495 -27.89 -7.78 33.83
N TYR A 496 -28.33 -8.21 35.01
CA TYR A 496 -29.40 -9.18 35.20
C TYR A 496 -30.78 -8.54 35.41
N ALA A 497 -30.90 -7.20 35.25
CA ALA A 497 -32.19 -6.54 35.28
C ALA A 497 -33.08 -7.01 34.12
N PRO A 498 -34.40 -7.22 34.34
CA PRO A 498 -35.30 -7.67 33.27
C PRO A 498 -35.27 -6.78 32.02
N GLU A 499 -35.13 -5.48 32.19
CA GLU A 499 -35.04 -4.53 31.08
C GLU A 499 -33.74 -4.71 30.28
N THR A 500 -32.59 -4.83 30.98
CA THR A 500 -31.28 -5.05 30.34
C THR A 500 -31.29 -6.36 29.55
N LEU A 501 -31.80 -7.46 30.12
CA LEU A 501 -31.92 -8.73 29.45
C LEU A 501 -32.86 -8.65 28.23
N ALA A 502 -33.95 -7.85 28.32
CA ALA A 502 -34.87 -7.63 27.22
C ALA A 502 -34.18 -6.86 26.05
N VAL A 503 -33.39 -5.83 26.34
CA VAL A 503 -32.61 -5.09 25.35
C VAL A 503 -31.62 -6.03 24.66
N ILE A 504 -30.86 -6.83 25.41
CA ILE A 504 -29.92 -7.80 24.89
C ILE A 504 -30.63 -8.81 23.96
N ALA A 505 -31.79 -9.33 24.39
CA ALA A 505 -32.58 -10.28 23.62
C ALA A 505 -33.11 -9.68 22.31
N GLN A 506 -33.58 -8.42 22.34
CA GLN A 506 -34.03 -7.72 21.13
C GLN A 506 -32.88 -7.51 20.14
N VAL A 507 -31.75 -7.01 20.59
CA VAL A 507 -30.57 -6.82 19.75
C VAL A 507 -30.05 -8.12 19.17
N HIS A 508 -30.00 -9.19 19.99
CA HIS A 508 -29.63 -10.53 19.56
C HIS A 508 -30.54 -11.05 18.45
N SER A 509 -31.85 -10.93 18.64
CA SER A 509 -32.84 -11.39 17.65
C SER A 509 -32.74 -10.59 16.33
N LEU A 510 -32.53 -9.28 16.38
CA LEU A 510 -32.33 -8.45 15.19
C LEU A 510 -31.06 -8.85 14.43
N LEU A 511 -29.99 -9.15 15.16
CA LEU A 511 -28.75 -9.59 14.54
C LEU A 511 -28.90 -10.99 13.88
N GLU A 512 -29.66 -11.92 14.52
CA GLU A 512 -29.97 -13.24 13.94
C GLU A 512 -30.86 -13.15 12.69
N GLN A 513 -31.78 -12.19 12.66
CA GLN A 513 -32.69 -12.00 11.53
C GLN A 513 -32.06 -11.25 10.37
N GLN A 514 -30.90 -10.62 10.60
CA GLN A 514 -30.22 -9.86 9.55
C GLN A 514 -29.65 -10.81 8.48
N ALA A 515 -30.13 -10.65 7.27
CA ALA A 515 -29.62 -11.43 6.13
C ALA A 515 -28.11 -11.21 5.93
N GLY A 516 -27.35 -12.29 5.79
CA GLY A 516 -25.90 -12.26 5.63
C GLY A 516 -25.12 -12.23 6.95
N VAL A 517 -25.79 -12.21 8.09
CA VAL A 517 -25.18 -12.38 9.40
C VAL A 517 -25.57 -13.76 9.95
N GLY A 518 -24.62 -14.42 10.57
CA GLY A 518 -24.87 -15.69 11.22
C GLY A 518 -23.99 -15.87 12.44
N ASN A 519 -24.08 -17.05 13.04
CA ASN A 519 -23.25 -17.41 14.20
C ASN A 519 -23.29 -16.37 15.31
N VAL A 520 -24.53 -15.96 15.71
CA VAL A 520 -24.72 -14.90 16.72
C VAL A 520 -24.51 -15.44 18.12
N TRP A 521 -23.69 -14.73 18.91
CA TRP A 521 -23.34 -15.03 20.28
C TRP A 521 -23.58 -13.85 21.21
N SER A 522 -24.17 -14.10 22.35
CA SER A 522 -24.29 -13.14 23.47
C SER A 522 -24.72 -13.85 24.73
N LEU A 523 -24.94 -13.09 25.80
CA LEU A 523 -25.56 -13.61 27.05
C LEU A 523 -26.95 -14.25 26.76
N GLU A 524 -27.69 -13.76 25.75
CA GLU A 524 -28.97 -14.30 25.33
C GLU A 524 -28.86 -15.73 24.80
N THR A 525 -27.77 -16.10 24.18
CA THR A 525 -27.52 -17.49 23.72
C THR A 525 -27.56 -18.45 24.91
N LEU A 526 -26.86 -18.09 25.99
CA LEU A 526 -26.87 -18.88 27.24
C LEU A 526 -28.25 -18.89 27.88
N ARG A 527 -28.91 -17.73 27.95
CA ARG A 527 -30.27 -17.61 28.54
C ARG A 527 -31.27 -18.47 27.79
N ARG A 528 -31.32 -18.44 26.46
CA ARG A 528 -32.22 -19.26 25.65
C ARG A 528 -31.97 -20.75 25.84
N TRP A 529 -30.69 -21.12 25.90
CA TRP A 529 -30.29 -22.50 26.13
C TRP A 529 -30.79 -23.00 27.50
N LEU A 530 -30.64 -22.19 28.57
CA LEU A 530 -31.17 -22.50 29.91
C LEU A 530 -32.70 -22.62 29.90
N ILE A 531 -33.42 -21.70 29.28
CA ILE A 531 -34.89 -21.75 29.15
C ILE A 531 -35.35 -23.05 28.49
N LYS A 532 -34.71 -23.47 27.40
CA LYS A 532 -34.99 -24.75 26.71
C LYS A 532 -34.72 -25.97 27.61
N ALA A 533 -33.73 -25.85 28.46
CA ALA A 533 -33.39 -26.84 29.46
C ALA A 533 -34.39 -26.92 30.65
N GLY A 534 -35.35 -26.02 30.68
CA GLY A 534 -36.33 -25.98 31.76
C GLY A 534 -35.94 -25.13 32.99
N GLU A 535 -34.85 -24.36 32.84
CA GLU A 535 -34.30 -23.50 33.93
C GLU A 535 -34.39 -22.00 33.56
N PRO A 536 -35.56 -21.38 33.55
CA PRO A 536 -35.73 -19.98 33.12
C PRO A 536 -35.30 -18.93 34.17
N ASP A 537 -34.84 -19.37 35.37
CA ASP A 537 -34.51 -18.46 36.48
C ASP A 537 -33.26 -17.64 36.17
N VAL A 538 -33.34 -16.33 36.40
CA VAL A 538 -32.21 -15.40 36.24
C VAL A 538 -31.10 -15.70 37.26
N GLY A 539 -31.43 -16.25 38.43
CA GLY A 539 -30.43 -16.71 39.42
C GLY A 539 -29.55 -17.84 38.83
N THR A 540 -30.15 -18.80 38.14
CA THR A 540 -29.44 -19.88 37.44
C THR A 540 -28.54 -19.31 36.35
N LEU A 541 -29.01 -18.34 35.54
CA LEU A 541 -28.21 -17.67 34.53
C LEU A 541 -26.94 -17.02 35.13
N LYS A 542 -27.10 -16.36 36.29
CA LYS A 542 -25.98 -15.73 36.98
C LYS A 542 -24.97 -16.77 37.49
N GLU A 543 -25.43 -17.84 38.12
CA GLU A 543 -24.58 -18.94 38.58
C GLU A 543 -23.78 -19.56 37.44
N TYR A 544 -24.40 -19.76 36.24
CA TYR A 544 -23.72 -20.24 35.08
C TYR A 544 -22.65 -19.27 34.56
N VAL A 545 -22.94 -17.98 34.51
CA VAL A 545 -21.98 -16.94 34.12
C VAL A 545 -20.77 -16.92 35.06
N ASP A 546 -21.02 -17.10 36.36
CA ASP A 546 -19.97 -17.10 37.38
C ASP A 546 -19.07 -18.35 37.34
N ILE A 547 -19.62 -19.50 36.86
CA ILE A 547 -18.87 -20.76 36.71
C ILE A 547 -18.07 -20.77 35.39
N LEU A 548 -18.54 -20.07 34.35
CA LEU A 548 -17.84 -20.04 33.06
C LEU A 548 -16.46 -19.38 33.17
N PRO A 549 -15.47 -19.86 32.42
CA PRO A 549 -14.14 -19.26 32.39
C PRO A 549 -14.20 -17.76 32.06
N LYS A 550 -13.44 -16.94 32.76
CA LYS A 550 -13.43 -15.48 32.56
C LYS A 550 -13.05 -15.04 31.16
N TYR A 551 -12.22 -15.80 30.45
CA TYR A 551 -11.86 -15.52 29.05
C TYR A 551 -13.06 -15.69 28.09
N LEU A 552 -14.03 -16.54 28.44
CA LEU A 552 -15.25 -16.75 27.66
C LEU A 552 -16.29 -15.67 27.99
N THR A 553 -16.59 -15.47 29.26
CA THR A 553 -17.58 -14.46 29.69
C THR A 553 -17.14 -13.05 29.32
N GLY A 554 -15.84 -12.73 29.48
CA GLY A 554 -15.27 -11.44 29.12
C GLY A 554 -15.40 -11.05 27.64
N ARG A 555 -15.68 -12.00 26.75
CA ARG A 555 -15.98 -11.70 25.34
C ARG A 555 -17.30 -11.00 25.14
N PHE A 556 -18.25 -11.24 26.02
CA PHE A 556 -19.63 -10.75 25.89
C PHE A 556 -20.03 -9.81 26.98
N ILE A 557 -19.35 -9.85 28.15
CA ILE A 557 -19.66 -9.07 29.33
C ILE A 557 -18.40 -8.31 29.75
N SER A 558 -18.51 -6.98 29.89
CA SER A 558 -17.39 -6.17 30.39
C SER A 558 -17.00 -6.56 31.83
N ALA A 559 -15.74 -6.37 32.20
CA ALA A 559 -15.24 -6.69 33.53
C ALA A 559 -16.01 -5.94 34.65
N THR A 560 -16.53 -4.77 34.33
CA THR A 560 -17.36 -3.92 35.21
C THR A 560 -18.86 -4.25 35.16
N GLN A 561 -19.27 -5.15 34.29
CA GLN A 561 -20.68 -5.53 34.04
C GLN A 561 -21.59 -4.35 33.67
N ASP A 562 -21.03 -3.29 33.09
CA ASP A 562 -21.73 -2.07 32.67
C ASP A 562 -21.99 -2.03 31.16
N ALA A 563 -21.47 -3.03 30.41
CA ALA A 563 -21.67 -3.18 28.98
C ALA A 563 -21.64 -4.64 28.56
N VAL A 564 -22.31 -4.93 27.46
CA VAL A 564 -22.26 -6.24 26.78
C VAL A 564 -22.04 -6.07 25.29
N VAL A 565 -21.54 -7.13 24.67
CA VAL A 565 -21.43 -7.23 23.22
C VAL A 565 -22.29 -8.39 22.71
N VAL A 566 -23.08 -8.13 21.67
CA VAL A 566 -23.71 -9.14 20.84
C VAL A 566 -22.88 -9.27 19.58
N SER A 567 -22.24 -10.42 19.39
CA SER A 567 -21.34 -10.68 18.28
C SER A 567 -21.96 -11.62 17.26
N GLY A 568 -21.93 -11.24 16.00
CA GLY A 568 -22.28 -12.08 14.86
C GLY A 568 -21.08 -12.28 13.94
N ARG A 569 -21.27 -13.08 12.91
CA ARG A 569 -20.26 -13.32 11.86
C ARG A 569 -20.79 -12.93 10.51
N ILE A 570 -19.95 -12.33 9.68
CA ILE A 570 -20.21 -12.00 8.28
C ILE A 570 -19.10 -12.57 7.38
N PRO A 571 -19.41 -12.92 6.12
CA PRO A 571 -18.42 -13.42 5.18
C PRO A 571 -17.42 -12.33 4.79
N ASP A 572 -16.25 -12.74 4.30
CA ASP A 572 -15.28 -11.84 3.70
C ASP A 572 -15.74 -11.43 2.30
N ALA A 573 -16.34 -10.26 2.20
CA ALA A 573 -16.85 -9.69 0.97
C ALA A 573 -16.38 -8.25 0.78
N ASP A 574 -16.58 -7.74 -0.42
CA ASP A 574 -16.30 -6.34 -0.74
C ASP A 574 -17.15 -5.38 0.11
N ALA A 575 -16.56 -4.27 0.54
CA ALA A 575 -17.23 -3.27 1.35
C ALA A 575 -18.54 -2.77 0.73
N SER A 576 -18.64 -2.71 -0.59
CA SER A 576 -19.87 -2.32 -1.29
C SER A 576 -21.03 -3.30 -1.09
N ARG A 577 -20.72 -4.58 -0.84
CA ARG A 577 -21.73 -5.63 -0.52
C ARG A 577 -22.05 -5.68 0.98
N LEU A 578 -21.07 -5.37 1.83
CA LEU A 578 -21.24 -5.40 3.27
C LEU A 578 -21.94 -4.15 3.80
N LEU A 579 -21.75 -2.99 3.16
CA LEU A 579 -22.35 -1.74 3.60
C LEU A 579 -23.88 -1.79 3.72
N PRO A 580 -24.64 -2.34 2.75
CA PRO A 580 -26.09 -2.49 2.90
C PRO A 580 -26.50 -3.39 4.08
N ILE A 581 -25.72 -4.41 4.41
CA ILE A 581 -25.98 -5.29 5.56
C ILE A 581 -25.79 -4.51 6.86
N VAL A 582 -24.68 -3.78 6.98
CA VAL A 582 -24.36 -2.96 8.15
C VAL A 582 -25.40 -1.85 8.35
N ASP A 583 -25.78 -1.15 7.27
CA ASP A 583 -26.77 -0.07 7.31
C ASP A 583 -28.17 -0.60 7.63
N SER A 584 -28.55 -1.74 7.07
CA SER A 584 -29.83 -2.41 7.39
C SER A 584 -29.91 -2.79 8.85
N LEU A 585 -28.82 -3.36 9.41
CA LEU A 585 -28.73 -3.67 10.83
C LEU A 585 -28.84 -2.40 11.69
N ASP A 586 -28.10 -1.36 11.33
CA ASP A 586 -28.10 -0.10 12.08
C ASP A 586 -29.49 0.58 12.07
N ASN A 587 -30.18 0.52 10.94
CA ASN A 587 -31.56 0.98 10.79
C ASN A 587 -32.56 0.15 11.64
N SER A 588 -32.40 -1.17 11.69
CA SER A 588 -33.25 -2.03 12.51
C SER A 588 -33.09 -1.76 14.02
N LEU A 589 -31.92 -1.30 14.43
CA LEU A 589 -31.63 -0.90 15.83
C LEU A 589 -32.19 0.47 16.20
N VAL A 590 -32.63 1.30 15.25
CA VAL A 590 -33.21 2.65 15.53
C VAL A 590 -34.41 2.53 16.46
N GLU A 591 -35.30 1.57 16.23
CA GLU A 591 -36.48 1.38 17.06
C GLU A 591 -36.13 0.94 18.49
N VAL A 592 -35.10 0.10 18.65
CA VAL A 592 -34.62 -0.32 19.99
C VAL A 592 -34.01 0.86 20.71
N ARG A 593 -33.20 1.68 20.06
CA ARG A 593 -32.62 2.91 20.63
C ARG A 593 -33.71 3.91 21.04
N ALA A 594 -34.76 4.04 20.23
CA ALA A 594 -35.88 4.94 20.54
C ALA A 594 -36.70 4.45 21.76
N ARG A 595 -36.86 3.14 21.94
CA ARG A 595 -37.56 2.55 23.12
C ARG A 595 -36.73 2.57 24.39
N HIS A 596 -35.40 2.50 24.24
CA HIS A 596 -34.45 2.45 25.36
C HIS A 596 -33.39 3.56 25.26
N PRO A 597 -33.77 4.84 25.38
CA PRO A 597 -32.87 5.98 25.12
C PRO A 597 -31.70 6.08 26.13
N ASP A 598 -31.82 5.45 27.28
CA ASP A 598 -30.78 5.43 28.30
C ASP A 598 -29.65 4.40 27.98
N TYR A 599 -29.89 3.49 27.05
CA TYR A 599 -28.89 2.52 26.57
C TYR A 599 -28.18 3.04 25.35
N SER A 600 -26.82 2.99 25.35
CA SER A 600 -26.03 3.29 24.15
C SER A 600 -25.83 2.00 23.32
N ILE A 601 -26.43 1.96 22.15
CA ILE A 601 -26.36 0.77 21.26
C ILE A 601 -25.65 1.15 19.96
N SER A 602 -24.51 0.56 19.70
CA SER A 602 -23.69 0.88 18.53
C SER A 602 -23.18 -0.37 17.80
N VAL A 603 -23.26 -0.34 16.46
CA VAL A 603 -22.69 -1.38 15.59
C VAL A 603 -21.22 -1.07 15.34
N THR A 604 -20.34 -2.02 15.62
CA THR A 604 -18.89 -1.87 15.56
C THR A 604 -18.19 -3.16 15.13
N GLY A 605 -16.88 -3.19 15.16
CA GLY A 605 -16.04 -4.30 14.70
C GLY A 605 -15.14 -3.88 13.53
N LEU A 606 -14.01 -4.56 13.35
CA LEU A 606 -13.04 -4.22 12.30
C LEU A 606 -13.68 -4.23 10.91
N SER A 607 -14.53 -5.22 10.63
CA SER A 607 -15.22 -5.33 9.33
C SER A 607 -16.23 -4.20 9.09
N VAL A 608 -16.93 -3.74 10.16
CA VAL A 608 -17.87 -2.61 10.10
C VAL A 608 -17.14 -1.31 9.80
N ILE A 609 -16.04 -1.05 10.52
CA ILE A 609 -15.24 0.15 10.31
C ILE A 609 -14.62 0.14 8.90
N ALA A 610 -14.08 -1.01 8.51
CA ALA A 610 -13.55 -1.20 7.16
C ALA A 610 -14.61 -0.88 6.11
N THR A 611 -15.82 -1.40 6.29
CA THR A 611 -16.93 -1.20 5.36
C THR A 611 -17.39 0.26 5.28
N ARG A 612 -17.62 0.91 6.43
CA ARG A 612 -18.09 2.30 6.48
C ARG A 612 -17.06 3.31 6.01
N ASN A 613 -15.79 3.11 6.40
CA ASN A 613 -14.76 4.13 6.21
C ASN A 613 -13.99 3.97 4.91
N SER A 614 -13.85 2.75 4.35
CA SER A 614 -13.03 2.52 3.15
C SER A 614 -13.48 3.34 1.96
N GLY A 615 -14.79 3.35 1.65
CA GLY A 615 -15.33 4.10 0.52
C GLY A 615 -15.05 5.59 0.62
N THR A 616 -15.35 6.19 1.77
CA THR A 616 -15.13 7.63 2.01
C THR A 616 -13.64 8.00 2.05
N MET A 617 -12.79 7.13 2.59
CA MET A 617 -11.34 7.34 2.59
C MET A 617 -10.77 7.28 1.16
N ILE A 618 -11.18 6.28 0.37
CA ILE A 618 -10.77 6.10 -1.02
C ILE A 618 -11.21 7.30 -1.86
N GLU A 619 -12.46 7.77 -1.69
CA GLU A 619 -12.98 8.94 -2.38
C GLU A 619 -12.23 10.21 -2.03
N LYS A 620 -11.96 10.46 -0.74
CA LYS A 620 -11.16 11.62 -0.30
C LYS A 620 -9.74 11.59 -0.88
N LEU A 621 -9.10 10.43 -0.94
CA LEU A 621 -7.79 10.27 -1.56
C LEU A 621 -7.84 10.54 -3.06
N SER A 622 -8.86 10.06 -3.77
CA SER A 622 -9.06 10.31 -5.19
C SER A 622 -9.28 11.80 -5.48
N ARG A 623 -10.07 12.50 -4.64
CA ARG A 623 -10.22 13.95 -4.72
C ARG A 623 -8.91 14.69 -4.42
N GLY A 624 -8.12 14.19 -3.45
CA GLY A 624 -6.79 14.72 -3.15
C GLY A 624 -5.85 14.65 -4.34
N LEU A 625 -5.85 13.55 -5.06
CA LEU A 625 -5.10 13.38 -6.31
C LEU A 625 -5.51 14.42 -7.37
N THR A 626 -6.79 14.71 -7.51
CA THR A 626 -7.28 15.72 -8.46
C THR A 626 -6.78 17.13 -8.09
N LEU A 627 -6.79 17.49 -6.82
CA LEU A 627 -6.25 18.78 -6.35
C LEU A 627 -4.74 18.88 -6.54
N GLU A 628 -4.03 17.78 -6.31
CA GLU A 628 -2.58 17.67 -6.52
C GLU A 628 -2.20 18.03 -7.97
N PHE A 629 -2.97 17.57 -8.95
CA PHE A 629 -2.76 17.93 -10.36
C PHE A 629 -2.73 19.42 -10.59
N GLY A 630 -3.75 20.13 -10.09
CA GLY A 630 -3.85 21.56 -10.24
C GLY A 630 -2.65 22.27 -9.58
N PHE A 631 -2.31 21.83 -8.38
CA PHE A 631 -1.23 22.42 -7.61
C PHE A 631 0.14 22.23 -8.26
N VAL A 632 0.45 21.01 -8.71
CA VAL A 632 1.72 20.72 -9.39
C VAL A 632 1.82 21.39 -10.74
N ALA A 633 0.74 21.48 -11.51
CA ALA A 633 0.73 22.22 -12.78
C ALA A 633 1.03 23.70 -12.58
N VAL A 634 0.42 24.32 -11.57
CA VAL A 634 0.69 25.73 -11.19
C VAL A 634 2.14 25.88 -10.72
N PHE A 635 2.64 24.94 -9.91
CA PHE A 635 4.03 24.95 -9.45
C PHE A 635 5.01 24.90 -10.62
N ILE A 636 4.83 23.99 -11.59
CA ILE A 636 5.66 23.91 -12.79
C ILE A 636 5.58 25.21 -13.59
N GLY A 637 4.36 25.74 -13.81
CA GLY A 637 4.17 27.00 -14.50
C GLY A 637 4.89 28.19 -13.84
N ALA A 638 4.83 28.27 -12.52
CA ALA A 638 5.50 29.29 -11.72
C ALA A 638 7.02 29.14 -11.77
N ALA A 639 7.55 27.93 -11.62
CA ALA A 639 8.98 27.64 -11.69
C ALA A 639 9.57 28.05 -13.04
N PHE A 640 8.89 27.70 -14.14
CA PHE A 640 9.32 28.08 -15.48
C PHE A 640 8.89 29.51 -15.89
N ARG A 641 8.06 30.17 -15.11
CA ARG A 641 7.47 31.49 -15.41
C ARG A 641 6.78 31.55 -16.77
N SER A 642 6.05 30.49 -17.12
CA SER A 642 5.43 30.31 -18.42
C SER A 642 4.08 29.58 -18.33
N LEU A 643 3.02 30.25 -18.75
CA LEU A 643 1.69 29.64 -18.86
C LEU A 643 1.67 28.55 -19.95
N ALA A 644 2.45 28.73 -21.02
CA ALA A 644 2.55 27.72 -22.07
C ALA A 644 3.14 26.41 -21.52
N VAL A 645 4.16 26.50 -20.65
CA VAL A 645 4.72 25.33 -19.94
C VAL A 645 3.68 24.72 -19.00
N MET A 646 2.98 25.53 -18.19
CA MET A 646 1.95 25.05 -17.28
C MET A 646 0.90 24.20 -18.02
N PHE A 647 0.30 24.76 -19.05
CA PHE A 647 -0.75 24.05 -19.80
C PHE A 647 -0.22 22.86 -20.62
N SER A 648 1.05 22.91 -21.09
CA SER A 648 1.63 21.79 -21.83
C SER A 648 1.92 20.58 -20.92
N ALA A 649 2.13 20.79 -19.62
CA ALA A 649 2.39 19.71 -18.66
C ALA A 649 1.11 19.02 -18.15
N ILE A 650 -0.06 19.66 -18.23
CA ILE A 650 -1.33 19.13 -17.69
C ILE A 650 -1.72 17.83 -18.40
N LEU A 651 -1.81 17.86 -19.72
CA LEU A 651 -2.35 16.73 -20.49
C LEU A 651 -1.49 15.46 -20.37
N PRO A 652 -0.15 15.52 -20.53
CA PRO A 652 0.71 14.36 -20.32
C PRO A 652 0.76 13.90 -18.85
N GLY A 653 0.58 14.82 -17.89
CA GLY A 653 0.51 14.47 -16.47
C GLY A 653 -0.75 13.68 -16.09
N ILE A 654 -1.90 14.00 -16.67
CA ILE A 654 -3.17 13.31 -16.42
C ILE A 654 -3.22 11.94 -17.12
N PHE A 655 -2.63 11.81 -18.30
CA PHE A 655 -2.74 10.62 -19.13
C PHE A 655 -2.37 9.30 -18.41
N PRO A 656 -1.26 9.19 -17.68
CA PRO A 656 -0.89 7.96 -16.97
C PRO A 656 -1.95 7.49 -15.99
N ILE A 657 -2.64 8.42 -15.32
CA ILE A 657 -3.66 8.12 -14.31
C ILE A 657 -4.93 7.62 -14.95
N VAL A 658 -5.45 8.36 -15.95
CA VAL A 658 -6.67 7.92 -16.62
C VAL A 658 -6.46 6.62 -17.41
N ALA A 659 -5.26 6.41 -17.96
CA ALA A 659 -4.89 5.15 -18.60
C ALA A 659 -4.82 3.99 -17.60
N SER A 660 -4.23 4.22 -16.42
CA SER A 660 -4.18 3.24 -15.34
C SER A 660 -5.58 2.93 -14.81
N GLY A 661 -6.43 3.94 -14.65
CA GLY A 661 -7.83 3.76 -14.27
C GLY A 661 -8.64 2.98 -15.30
N ALA A 662 -8.39 3.21 -16.58
CA ALA A 662 -9.05 2.45 -17.64
C ALA A 662 -8.71 0.95 -17.57
N ILE A 663 -7.47 0.61 -17.23
CA ILE A 663 -7.08 -0.80 -17.02
C ILE A 663 -7.75 -1.38 -15.77
N LEU A 664 -7.80 -0.62 -14.65
CA LEU A 664 -8.52 -1.06 -13.45
C LEU A 664 -9.98 -1.36 -13.76
N GLY A 665 -10.66 -0.49 -14.53
CA GLY A 665 -12.01 -0.73 -14.98
C GLY A 665 -12.14 -1.95 -15.89
N ALA A 666 -11.27 -2.11 -16.87
CA ALA A 666 -11.28 -3.23 -17.81
C ALA A 666 -10.99 -4.59 -17.12
N THR A 667 -10.21 -4.59 -16.03
CA THR A 667 -9.92 -5.79 -15.23
C THR A 667 -10.96 -6.05 -14.14
N GLY A 668 -11.99 -5.20 -14.02
CA GLY A 668 -13.02 -5.31 -12.99
C GLY A 668 -12.50 -5.01 -11.58
N GLN A 669 -11.31 -4.44 -11.46
CA GLN A 669 -10.76 -3.97 -10.20
C GLN A 669 -11.21 -2.53 -9.99
N GLY A 670 -11.86 -2.24 -8.86
CA GLY A 670 -12.24 -0.88 -8.49
C GLY A 670 -11.06 -0.09 -7.93
N LEU A 671 -11.34 1.12 -7.45
CA LEU A 671 -10.36 1.94 -6.75
C LEU A 671 -10.11 1.37 -5.34
N GLN A 672 -8.87 0.99 -5.07
CA GLN A 672 -8.39 0.53 -3.78
C GLN A 672 -7.39 1.52 -3.19
N PHE A 673 -7.10 1.42 -1.89
CA PHE A 673 -6.05 2.23 -1.27
C PHE A 673 -4.71 2.11 -2.01
N ALA A 674 -4.30 0.88 -2.32
CA ALA A 674 -3.06 0.61 -3.02
C ALA A 674 -3.02 1.23 -4.43
N SER A 675 -4.15 1.19 -5.16
CA SER A 675 -4.21 1.78 -6.50
C SER A 675 -4.11 3.31 -6.46
N ILE A 676 -4.78 3.98 -5.50
CA ILE A 676 -4.71 5.44 -5.41
C ILE A 676 -3.32 5.89 -4.97
N VAL A 677 -2.72 5.21 -3.99
CA VAL A 677 -1.33 5.49 -3.58
C VAL A 677 -0.38 5.28 -4.76
N ALA A 678 -0.57 4.21 -5.55
CA ALA A 678 0.20 3.97 -6.77
C ALA A 678 0.05 5.11 -7.78
N LEU A 679 -1.17 5.59 -8.01
CA LEU A 679 -1.46 6.69 -8.95
C LEU A 679 -0.86 8.02 -8.46
N THR A 680 -1.00 8.35 -7.17
CA THR A 680 -0.42 9.55 -6.56
C THR A 680 1.10 9.57 -6.70
N VAL A 681 1.76 8.48 -6.30
CA VAL A 681 3.21 8.36 -6.41
C VAL A 681 3.66 8.38 -7.86
N SER A 682 2.96 7.64 -8.73
CA SER A 682 3.28 7.58 -10.16
C SER A 682 3.09 8.90 -10.87
N PHE A 683 2.17 9.74 -10.43
CA PHE A 683 2.01 11.10 -10.94
C PHE A 683 3.25 11.94 -10.64
N GLY A 684 3.68 11.99 -9.37
CA GLY A 684 4.87 12.74 -9.00
C GLY A 684 6.13 12.29 -9.73
N LEU A 685 6.29 10.98 -9.91
CA LEU A 685 7.44 10.40 -10.62
C LEU A 685 7.35 10.56 -12.14
N GLY A 686 6.16 10.42 -12.70
CA GLY A 686 5.91 10.50 -14.15
C GLY A 686 6.26 11.86 -14.72
N LEU A 687 6.09 12.92 -13.94
CA LEU A 687 6.46 14.28 -14.34
C LEU A 687 7.99 14.51 -14.44
N SER A 688 8.81 13.59 -13.94
CA SER A 688 10.26 13.71 -14.02
C SER A 688 10.74 13.88 -15.47
N ALA A 689 10.28 13.02 -16.39
CA ALA A 689 10.64 13.10 -17.80
C ALA A 689 10.14 14.41 -18.44
N THR A 690 8.92 14.84 -18.12
CA THR A 690 8.35 16.12 -18.56
C THR A 690 9.22 17.30 -18.11
N ILE A 691 9.62 17.35 -16.82
CA ILE A 691 10.43 18.45 -16.26
C ILE A 691 11.82 18.48 -16.90
N HIS A 692 12.48 17.35 -17.05
CA HIS A 692 13.79 17.27 -17.71
C HIS A 692 13.71 17.74 -19.17
N PHE A 693 12.66 17.35 -19.89
CA PHE A 693 12.43 17.82 -21.25
C PHE A 693 12.18 19.34 -21.29
N LEU A 694 11.31 19.86 -20.45
CA LEU A 694 10.99 21.30 -20.39
C LEU A 694 12.20 22.13 -19.99
N ASN A 695 13.01 21.65 -19.05
CA ASN A 695 14.27 22.31 -18.68
C ASN A 695 15.23 22.37 -19.89
N ARG A 696 15.35 21.27 -20.65
CA ARG A 696 16.18 21.26 -21.86
C ARG A 696 15.59 22.17 -22.94
N LEU A 697 14.29 22.12 -23.17
CA LEU A 697 13.60 22.99 -24.12
C LEU A 697 13.89 24.47 -23.86
N ARG A 698 13.80 24.88 -22.60
CA ARG A 698 14.13 26.25 -22.17
C ARG A 698 15.55 26.67 -22.54
N LEU A 699 16.51 25.75 -22.51
CA LEU A 699 17.91 26.02 -22.88
C LEU A 699 18.11 26.09 -24.39
N GLU A 700 17.31 25.36 -25.17
CA GLU A 700 17.38 25.31 -26.63
C GLU A 700 16.47 26.34 -27.32
N ASP A 701 15.52 26.92 -26.58
CA ASP A 701 14.53 27.87 -27.11
C ASP A 701 15.19 29.18 -27.56
N ASP A 702 15.11 29.45 -28.87
CA ASP A 702 15.58 30.67 -29.49
C ASP A 702 14.36 31.51 -29.95
N PRO A 703 14.21 32.77 -29.51
CA PRO A 703 13.11 33.62 -29.92
C PRO A 703 12.96 33.77 -31.45
N ASP A 704 14.05 33.70 -32.16
CA ASP A 704 14.13 33.92 -33.61
C ASP A 704 13.83 32.64 -34.43
N GLU A 705 13.85 31.46 -33.80
CA GLU A 705 13.54 30.18 -34.46
C GLU A 705 12.11 29.70 -34.20
N ASP A 706 11.53 28.87 -35.12
CA ASP A 706 10.24 28.20 -34.83
C ASP A 706 10.37 27.31 -33.58
N PRO A 707 9.44 27.38 -32.61
CA PRO A 707 9.44 26.53 -31.43
C PRO A 707 9.58 25.02 -31.73
N GLY A 708 9.08 24.57 -32.89
CA GLY A 708 9.19 23.18 -33.31
C GLY A 708 10.62 22.71 -33.48
N VAL A 709 11.52 23.57 -33.95
CA VAL A 709 12.96 23.25 -34.10
C VAL A 709 13.63 23.06 -32.75
N ALA A 710 13.35 23.93 -31.79
CA ALA A 710 13.82 23.82 -30.41
C ALA A 710 13.33 22.52 -29.75
N ILE A 711 12.05 22.17 -29.96
CA ILE A 711 11.44 20.93 -29.44
C ILE A 711 12.05 19.68 -30.06
N GLU A 712 12.28 19.67 -31.40
CA GLU A 712 13.01 18.56 -32.04
C GLU A 712 14.40 18.40 -31.46
N ARG A 713 15.16 19.52 -31.35
CA ARG A 713 16.51 19.53 -30.80
C ARG A 713 16.54 19.04 -29.36
N ALA A 714 15.69 19.55 -28.48
CA ALA A 714 15.58 19.11 -27.09
C ALA A 714 15.22 17.63 -27.00
N THR A 715 14.26 17.16 -27.83
CA THR A 715 13.85 15.75 -27.84
C THR A 715 15.00 14.81 -28.24
N VAL A 716 15.79 15.16 -29.23
CA VAL A 716 16.93 14.33 -29.68
C VAL A 716 18.05 14.30 -28.64
N LEU A 717 18.26 15.39 -27.89
CA LEU A 717 19.33 15.50 -26.92
C LEU A 717 19.03 14.74 -25.61
N VAL A 718 17.83 14.89 -25.05
CA VAL A 718 17.48 14.24 -23.75
C VAL A 718 16.62 12.99 -23.92
N GLY A 719 15.96 12.80 -25.05
CA GLY A 719 15.03 11.69 -25.27
C GLY A 719 15.59 10.30 -24.97
N PRO A 720 16.81 9.95 -25.42
CA PRO A 720 17.41 8.66 -25.11
C PRO A 720 17.56 8.42 -23.59
N ALA A 721 17.97 9.43 -22.84
CA ALA A 721 18.09 9.35 -21.39
C ALA A 721 16.71 9.21 -20.74
N LEU A 722 15.70 9.96 -21.21
CA LEU A 722 14.33 9.89 -20.68
C LEU A 722 13.70 8.51 -20.92
N ILE A 723 13.85 7.94 -22.11
CA ILE A 723 13.34 6.59 -22.39
C ILE A 723 13.99 5.59 -21.44
N LEU A 724 15.30 5.67 -21.28
CA LEU A 724 16.04 4.75 -20.44
C LEU A 724 15.63 4.86 -18.97
N THR A 725 15.57 6.09 -18.45
CA THR A 725 15.17 6.31 -17.05
C THR A 725 13.73 5.88 -16.80
N SER A 726 12.80 6.11 -17.73
CA SER A 726 11.42 5.63 -17.60
C SER A 726 11.33 4.10 -17.57
N VAL A 727 12.16 3.41 -18.37
CA VAL A 727 12.25 1.94 -18.31
C VAL A 727 12.81 1.47 -16.97
N VAL A 728 13.88 2.12 -16.47
CA VAL A 728 14.44 1.81 -15.13
C VAL A 728 13.41 2.02 -14.04
N LEU A 729 12.66 3.14 -14.11
CA LEU A 729 11.58 3.45 -13.17
C LEU A 729 10.49 2.35 -13.20
N ALA A 730 10.03 1.99 -14.39
CA ALA A 730 9.02 0.95 -14.56
C ALA A 730 9.52 -0.42 -14.06
N CYS A 731 10.74 -0.82 -14.41
CA CYS A 731 11.34 -2.08 -13.94
C CYS A 731 11.53 -2.08 -12.41
N GLY A 732 12.00 -0.97 -11.84
CA GLY A 732 12.19 -0.84 -10.39
C GLY A 732 10.91 -0.95 -9.60
N LEU A 733 9.81 -0.35 -10.09
CA LEU A 733 8.48 -0.48 -9.47
C LEU A 733 7.86 -1.85 -9.74
N ALA A 734 8.08 -2.43 -10.92
CA ALA A 734 7.59 -3.77 -11.27
C ALA A 734 8.15 -4.87 -10.33
N VAL A 735 9.27 -4.63 -9.67
CA VAL A 735 9.80 -5.58 -8.68
C VAL A 735 8.79 -5.89 -7.57
N THR A 736 7.94 -4.94 -7.20
CA THR A 736 6.91 -5.16 -6.18
C THR A 736 5.78 -6.10 -6.63
N VAL A 737 5.70 -6.45 -7.93
CA VAL A 737 4.80 -7.50 -8.45
C VAL A 737 5.14 -8.89 -7.87
N PHE A 738 6.39 -9.08 -7.46
CA PHE A 738 6.85 -10.32 -6.80
C PHE A 738 6.45 -10.40 -5.33
N SER A 739 5.77 -9.40 -4.80
CA SER A 739 5.20 -9.43 -3.46
C SER A 739 4.23 -10.57 -3.27
N SER A 740 4.21 -11.09 -2.05
CA SER A 740 3.16 -12.00 -1.61
C SER A 740 1.88 -11.26 -1.23
N LEU A 741 1.98 -9.95 -0.90
CA LEU A 741 0.85 -9.10 -0.55
C LEU A 741 0.11 -8.63 -1.81
N PRO A 742 -1.21 -8.94 -1.96
CA PRO A 742 -1.98 -8.57 -3.15
C PRO A 742 -2.00 -7.06 -3.40
N SER A 743 -2.14 -6.25 -2.36
CA SER A 743 -2.14 -4.79 -2.44
C SER A 743 -0.80 -4.22 -2.97
N LEU A 744 0.34 -4.80 -2.56
CA LEU A 744 1.65 -4.38 -3.06
C LEU A 744 1.90 -4.87 -4.49
N ARG A 745 1.38 -6.02 -4.85
CA ARG A 745 1.39 -6.51 -6.24
C ARG A 745 0.62 -5.57 -7.16
N LEU A 746 -0.59 -5.15 -6.73
CA LEU A 746 -1.39 -4.16 -7.44
C LEU A 746 -0.64 -2.83 -7.58
N PHE A 747 -0.06 -2.32 -6.49
CA PHE A 747 0.78 -1.14 -6.51
C PHE A 747 1.90 -1.25 -7.56
N GLY A 748 2.60 -2.39 -7.60
CA GLY A 748 3.75 -2.59 -8.46
C GLY A 748 3.43 -2.57 -9.95
N TRP A 749 2.49 -3.39 -10.38
CA TRP A 749 2.17 -3.44 -11.80
C TRP A 749 1.48 -2.16 -12.28
N LEU A 750 0.64 -1.55 -11.44
CA LEU A 750 -0.06 -0.32 -11.79
C LEU A 750 0.90 0.86 -11.92
N SER A 751 1.84 0.98 -10.96
CA SER A 751 2.88 2.01 -11.02
C SER A 751 3.83 1.81 -12.19
N ALA A 752 4.24 0.57 -12.47
CA ALA A 752 5.09 0.26 -13.63
C ALA A 752 4.39 0.61 -14.94
N PHE A 753 3.10 0.26 -15.07
CA PHE A 753 2.29 0.65 -16.22
C PHE A 753 2.17 2.17 -16.33
N ALA A 754 1.89 2.86 -15.23
CA ALA A 754 1.78 4.31 -15.20
C ALA A 754 3.08 4.99 -15.66
N MET A 755 4.26 4.44 -15.34
CA MET A 755 5.55 4.97 -15.81
C MET A 755 5.73 4.81 -17.32
N ILE A 756 5.32 3.68 -17.89
CA ILE A 756 5.34 3.47 -19.35
C ILE A 756 4.33 4.39 -20.04
N ALA A 757 3.13 4.54 -19.44
CA ALA A 757 2.12 5.47 -19.94
C ALA A 757 2.62 6.93 -19.90
N ALA A 758 3.33 7.33 -18.82
CA ALA A 758 3.96 8.65 -18.71
C ALA A 758 4.99 8.88 -19.82
N LEU A 759 5.85 7.89 -20.09
CA LEU A 759 6.79 7.97 -21.22
C LEU A 759 6.06 8.12 -22.57
N ALA A 760 4.98 7.37 -22.77
CA ALA A 760 4.18 7.50 -23.98
C ALA A 760 3.53 8.88 -24.08
N ALA A 761 2.99 9.41 -22.99
CA ALA A 761 2.43 10.75 -22.93
C ALA A 761 3.48 11.83 -23.23
N ASP A 762 4.66 11.69 -22.69
CA ASP A 762 5.77 12.59 -22.96
C ASP A 762 6.16 12.59 -24.44
N LEU A 763 6.26 11.43 -25.06
CA LEU A 763 6.66 11.33 -26.47
C LEU A 763 5.56 11.77 -27.43
N PHE A 764 4.30 11.42 -27.19
CA PHE A 764 3.20 11.57 -28.15
C PHE A 764 2.22 12.69 -27.83
N ILE A 765 2.11 13.13 -26.56
CA ILE A 765 1.19 14.18 -26.14
C ILE A 765 1.93 15.49 -25.80
N LEU A 766 3.00 15.44 -25.01
CA LEU A 766 3.75 16.62 -24.60
C LEU A 766 4.35 17.39 -25.79
N ARG A 767 4.99 16.67 -26.73
CA ARG A 767 5.69 17.33 -27.86
C ARG A 767 4.75 18.15 -28.74
N PRO A 768 3.64 17.62 -29.23
CA PRO A 768 2.71 18.40 -30.03
C PRO A 768 2.03 19.51 -29.21
N THR A 769 1.64 19.23 -27.95
CA THR A 769 0.97 20.20 -27.09
C THR A 769 1.89 21.39 -26.77
N ALA A 770 3.15 21.12 -26.43
CA ALA A 770 4.14 22.16 -26.21
C ALA A 770 4.37 22.98 -27.50
N THR A 771 4.53 22.33 -28.66
CA THR A 771 4.69 23.03 -29.93
C THR A 771 3.51 23.96 -30.23
N PHE A 772 2.28 23.47 -30.03
CA PHE A 772 1.06 24.20 -30.28
C PHE A 772 0.94 25.43 -29.38
N LEU A 773 1.14 25.24 -28.07
CA LEU A 773 1.01 26.31 -27.07
C LEU A 773 2.13 27.35 -27.17
N TYR A 774 3.38 26.93 -27.45
CA TYR A 774 4.48 27.88 -27.67
C TYR A 774 4.26 28.73 -28.91
N ARG A 775 3.74 28.16 -30.02
CA ARG A 775 3.38 28.92 -31.22
C ARG A 775 2.27 29.95 -30.94
N ILE A 776 1.26 29.56 -30.17
CA ILE A 776 0.19 30.48 -29.74
C ILE A 776 0.76 31.60 -28.87
N SER A 777 1.57 31.26 -27.88
CA SER A 777 2.17 32.24 -26.94
C SER A 777 3.02 33.26 -27.67
N ARG A 778 3.88 32.82 -28.63
CA ARG A 778 4.71 33.74 -29.44
C ARG A 778 3.89 34.64 -30.34
N ARG A 779 2.83 34.09 -30.98
CA ARG A 779 1.89 34.93 -31.79
C ARG A 779 1.17 35.99 -30.95
N ALA A 780 0.75 35.61 -29.74
CA ALA A 780 0.09 36.54 -28.82
C ALA A 780 1.05 37.66 -28.36
N THR A 781 2.34 37.33 -28.12
CA THR A 781 3.36 38.34 -27.76
C THR A 781 3.63 39.29 -28.93
N ALA A 782 3.87 38.75 -30.11
CA ALA A 782 4.10 39.56 -31.31
C ALA A 782 2.90 40.48 -31.64
N TRP A 783 1.65 40.01 -31.46
CA TRP A 783 0.47 40.84 -31.61
C TRP A 783 0.39 41.96 -30.58
N ARG A 784 0.73 41.72 -29.32
CA ARG A 784 0.78 42.75 -28.27
C ARG A 784 1.85 43.81 -28.55
N GLU A 785 3.02 43.39 -29.05
CA GLU A 785 4.11 44.30 -29.43
C GLU A 785 3.74 45.17 -30.64
N SER A 786 3.15 44.58 -31.66
CA SER A 786 2.67 45.34 -32.84
C SER A 786 1.60 46.36 -32.47
N ARG A 787 0.68 46.02 -31.54
CA ARG A 787 -0.33 46.92 -31.07
C ARG A 787 0.26 48.07 -30.25
N ARG A 788 1.22 47.80 -29.36
CA ARG A 788 1.93 48.84 -28.62
C ARG A 788 2.78 49.75 -29.52
N ALA A 789 3.31 49.23 -30.64
CA ALA A 789 4.05 49.99 -31.63
C ALA A 789 3.11 50.86 -32.47
N ALA A 790 1.87 50.42 -32.70
CA ALA A 790 0.83 51.22 -33.41
C ALA A 790 0.18 52.28 -32.51
N GLU A 791 0.24 52.14 -31.18
CA GLU A 791 -0.26 53.10 -30.19
C GLU A 791 0.83 54.17 -29.82
N ARG A 792 2.07 53.97 -30.18
CA ARG A 792 3.19 54.96 -30.12
C ARG A 792 3.34 55.69 -31.44
#